data_a7ad9d622996767f44bd196cd9f9a6f1
#
_entry.id   a7ad9d622996767f44bd196cd9f9a6f1
#
_cell.length_a   1.000
_cell.length_b   1.000
_cell.length_c   1.000
_cell.angle_alpha   90.00
_cell.angle_beta   90.00
_cell.angle_gamma   90.00
#
_symmetry.space_group_name_H-M   'P 1'
#
loop_
_entity.id
_entity.type
_entity.pdbx_description
1 polymer ?
#
loop_
_entity_poly.entity_id
_entity_poly.type
_entity_poly.pdbx_seq_one_letter_code
_entity_poly.pdbx_strand_id
1 'polypeptide(L)'
;MKIFQRSTWIFTFLILALIFRFWQNQRDWQTQLEVFSPTAKGEFKVWVAEEPEVFFGHELQSHDTGRGAQSYQPLVKEVRAVCEVTAYNGTPIPPVKARCVFKLSAWPPQALLSYGETLDLEGEILRPSSALNPGQFDYAQYLKTKGVAYVAYLSPGHWRATGEESPGFFLWRWACHLKRWAGDRIYQNLPYPENALLSGILLGDRTALPDEVVESFFVTGTIHILAVSGMITGFVAGLFFTLFKVLRLDRKWAAALAIGMILFFILMTGAHPPVCRAGLFSILALLAVLFERRVHGGVLLLFTAFILIMVNPFVIEDLSFQISFLAVAGLMVMSPWMMEKLSFLPLPLAWVVTASAAAQLAVWCLIIYDFNQFSIYSILSNILIVPLALFVTAGGLVLLAGSVIHPALGTLFGAGCLWPLKLLIYLTTIMEHWPQAQWIVASPPLEWVLLFHALLLAVFFFYWPRPKPEKPSELWKETNAFFLRGRRWIFWLALFFILVSAVFAVFNKCKSQPFRVVFLAVGHGNAVVLQSPRGKVFIVDGGKESKGPDRYQTVVAYLRHEGIQEVAGVLNTHPDEDHVGGLLNVIGVYPVFMAYEGSQAHSDSHIYQLYETTFRQKGIPTIHLDEGDQVLGLGPVVWNIVHPGVQFHPGLHEDNNRSVVSLITYGGIDLVLPGDLEKPGLQEMLKKNQVLSNVDWLMAPHHGRNSGEPLLCEKGMRPRFVVLSDYRDYPDARQAYVSGGAVVFSTALDGAIEAEWNAEGIGRYRTFRGEKWQAFKMTERVTPLK
;
A
#
# COMPACT_ATOMS: atom_id res chain seq x y z
N MET A 1 15.84 -11.37 45.90
CA MET A 1 14.59 -12.17 45.80
C MET A 1 13.31 -11.32 45.87
N LYS A 2 13.05 -10.52 46.93
CA LYS A 2 11.80 -9.71 47.04
C LYS A 2 11.62 -8.66 45.96
N ILE A 3 12.66 -8.07 45.39
CA ILE A 3 12.57 -7.10 44.28
C ILE A 3 12.24 -7.85 42.98
N PHE A 4 12.79 -9.02 42.75
CA PHE A 4 12.51 -9.86 41.58
C PHE A 4 11.05 -10.38 41.56
N GLN A 5 10.52 -10.78 42.71
CA GLN A 5 9.11 -11.16 42.84
C GLN A 5 8.15 -10.00 42.60
N ARG A 6 8.45 -8.79 43.11
CA ARG A 6 7.61 -7.60 42.82
C ARG A 6 7.62 -7.22 41.35
N SER A 7 8.77 -7.29 40.66
CA SER A 7 8.84 -6.98 39.21
C SER A 7 8.08 -8.02 38.38
N THR A 8 8.09 -9.30 38.75
CA THR A 8 7.34 -10.36 38.06
C THR A 8 5.83 -10.13 38.14
N TRP A 9 5.30 -9.78 39.35
CA TRP A 9 3.88 -9.48 39.54
C TRP A 9 3.42 -8.26 38.75
N ILE A 10 4.23 -7.19 38.71
CA ILE A 10 3.94 -6.00 37.91
C ILE A 10 3.90 -6.37 36.42
N PHE A 11 4.89 -7.14 35.95
CA PHE A 11 4.96 -7.56 34.53
C PHE A 11 3.77 -8.46 34.15
N THR A 12 3.41 -9.42 35.03
CA THR A 12 2.22 -10.27 34.83
C THR A 12 0.94 -9.45 34.79
N PHE A 13 0.78 -8.49 35.71
CA PHE A 13 -0.38 -7.61 35.73
C PHE A 13 -0.47 -6.76 34.44
N LEU A 14 0.65 -6.22 33.93
CA LEU A 14 0.68 -5.45 32.70
C LEU A 14 0.29 -6.31 31.48
N ILE A 15 0.77 -7.56 31.41
CA ILE A 15 0.38 -8.49 30.34
C ILE A 15 -1.11 -8.79 30.41
N LEU A 16 -1.64 -9.10 31.59
CA LEU A 16 -3.07 -9.37 31.77
C LEU A 16 -3.93 -8.17 31.42
N ALA A 17 -3.50 -6.96 31.76
CA ALA A 17 -4.18 -5.72 31.39
C ALA A 17 -4.20 -5.52 29.87
N LEU A 18 -3.09 -5.81 29.14
CA LEU A 18 -3.03 -5.76 27.68
C LEU A 18 -3.96 -6.79 27.04
N ILE A 19 -3.96 -8.02 27.51
CA ILE A 19 -4.83 -9.10 27.02
C ILE A 19 -6.31 -8.72 27.22
N PHE A 20 -6.66 -8.24 28.43
CA PHE A 20 -8.03 -7.79 28.73
C PHE A 20 -8.45 -6.63 27.82
N ARG A 21 -7.57 -5.63 27.63
CA ARG A 21 -7.84 -4.48 26.77
C ARG A 21 -8.01 -4.87 25.32
N PHE A 22 -7.18 -5.80 24.82
CA PHE A 22 -7.31 -6.34 23.46
C PHE A 22 -8.65 -7.06 23.27
N TRP A 23 -9.03 -7.92 24.23
CA TRP A 23 -10.33 -8.62 24.19
C TRP A 23 -11.52 -7.64 24.23
N GLN A 24 -11.48 -6.63 25.10
CA GLN A 24 -12.51 -5.59 25.18
C GLN A 24 -12.63 -4.85 23.83
N ASN A 25 -11.51 -4.45 23.24
CA ASN A 25 -11.50 -3.70 21.98
C ASN A 25 -12.01 -4.54 20.80
N GLN A 26 -11.71 -5.85 20.78
CA GLN A 26 -12.26 -6.76 19.78
C GLN A 26 -13.80 -6.86 19.91
N ARG A 27 -14.32 -6.92 21.13
CA ARG A 27 -15.76 -6.96 21.38
C ARG A 27 -16.44 -5.65 20.94
N ASP A 28 -15.85 -4.51 21.29
CA ASP A 28 -16.36 -3.19 20.91
C ASP A 28 -16.36 -3.05 19.38
N TRP A 29 -15.32 -3.55 18.70
CA TRP A 29 -15.23 -3.58 17.25
C TRP A 29 -16.34 -4.42 16.60
N GLN A 30 -16.60 -5.62 17.11
CA GLN A 30 -17.70 -6.45 16.60
C GLN A 30 -19.05 -5.75 16.76
N THR A 31 -19.29 -5.13 17.92
CA THR A 31 -20.51 -4.34 18.14
C THR A 31 -20.66 -3.19 17.13
N GLN A 32 -19.55 -2.49 16.80
CA GLN A 32 -19.59 -1.44 15.77
C GLN A 32 -19.92 -2.01 14.37
N LEU A 33 -19.40 -3.18 14.01
CA LEU A 33 -19.69 -3.82 12.72
C LEU A 33 -21.13 -4.32 12.61
N GLU A 34 -21.86 -4.48 13.72
CA GLU A 34 -23.26 -4.92 13.73
C GLU A 34 -24.26 -3.78 13.57
N VAL A 35 -23.85 -2.51 13.73
CA VAL A 35 -24.74 -1.33 13.62
C VAL A 35 -25.38 -1.26 12.23
N PHE A 36 -24.58 -1.52 11.16
CA PHE A 36 -25.07 -1.62 9.78
C PHE A 36 -24.63 -2.97 9.21
N SER A 37 -25.55 -3.88 8.97
CA SER A 37 -25.21 -5.22 8.50
C SER A 37 -25.80 -5.51 7.12
N PRO A 38 -24.96 -5.85 6.13
CA PRO A 38 -23.59 -5.48 5.85
C PRO A 38 -23.46 -4.08 5.24
N THR A 39 -24.59 -3.51 4.79
CA THR A 39 -24.74 -2.19 4.17
C THR A 39 -26.00 -1.52 4.69
N ALA A 40 -26.02 -0.18 4.70
CA ALA A 40 -27.22 0.60 4.97
C ALA A 40 -27.36 1.69 3.92
N LYS A 41 -28.54 1.81 3.33
CA LYS A 41 -28.89 2.87 2.38
C LYS A 41 -29.98 3.75 2.97
N GLY A 42 -29.79 5.06 2.99
CA GLY A 42 -30.74 6.00 3.55
C GLY A 42 -30.13 7.36 3.87
N GLU A 43 -30.75 8.05 4.82
CA GLU A 43 -30.28 9.34 5.33
C GLU A 43 -29.47 9.14 6.61
N PHE A 44 -28.31 9.80 6.67
CA PHE A 44 -27.39 9.73 7.81
C PHE A 44 -27.08 11.13 8.32
N LYS A 45 -27.17 11.35 9.64
CA LYS A 45 -26.63 12.53 10.28
C LYS A 45 -25.24 12.21 10.83
N VAL A 46 -24.24 12.96 10.38
CA VAL A 46 -22.85 12.73 10.75
C VAL A 46 -22.19 14.04 11.18
N TRP A 47 -21.09 13.94 11.93
CA TRP A 47 -20.21 15.07 12.13
C TRP A 47 -18.76 14.70 11.75
N VAL A 48 -18.02 15.70 11.27
CA VAL A 48 -16.64 15.53 10.81
C VAL A 48 -15.72 15.37 12.02
N ALA A 49 -15.28 14.14 12.27
CA ALA A 49 -14.55 13.73 13.48
C ALA A 49 -13.02 13.93 13.38
N GLU A 50 -12.48 14.04 12.16
CA GLU A 50 -11.07 14.32 11.90
C GLU A 50 -10.95 15.44 10.86
N GLU A 51 -9.76 16.06 10.75
CA GLU A 51 -9.54 17.08 9.72
C GLU A 51 -9.67 16.48 8.33
N PRO A 52 -10.50 17.05 7.43
CA PRO A 52 -10.66 16.54 6.08
C PRO A 52 -9.38 16.62 5.26
N GLU A 53 -9.08 15.56 4.51
CA GLU A 53 -8.00 15.47 3.54
C GLU A 53 -8.52 15.92 2.16
N VAL A 54 -7.88 16.91 1.54
CA VAL A 54 -8.27 17.44 0.22
C VAL A 54 -7.38 16.85 -0.84
N PHE A 55 -7.95 16.08 -1.79
CA PHE A 55 -7.20 15.45 -2.88
C PHE A 55 -7.34 16.23 -4.17
N PHE A 56 -6.23 16.45 -4.85
CA PHE A 56 -6.12 17.21 -6.08
C PHE A 56 -6.04 16.27 -7.28
N GLY A 57 -6.61 16.72 -8.44
CA GLY A 57 -6.47 16.05 -9.73
C GLY A 57 -5.14 16.41 -10.39
N HIS A 58 -4.78 15.67 -11.44
CA HIS A 58 -3.57 15.96 -12.24
C HIS A 58 -3.75 17.15 -13.18
N GLU A 59 -4.98 17.65 -13.37
CA GLU A 59 -5.27 18.82 -14.19
C GLU A 59 -4.89 20.10 -13.44
N LEU A 60 -4.05 20.93 -14.06
CA LEU A 60 -3.65 22.22 -13.55
C LEU A 60 -4.54 23.31 -14.15
N GLN A 61 -5.22 24.08 -13.32
CA GLN A 61 -5.88 25.31 -13.79
C GLN A 61 -4.94 26.49 -13.67
N SER A 62 -4.89 27.29 -14.75
CA SER A 62 -4.18 28.57 -14.70
C SER A 62 -5.05 29.58 -13.95
N HIS A 63 -4.53 30.13 -12.86
CA HIS A 63 -5.11 31.27 -12.17
C HIS A 63 -4.35 32.55 -12.55
N ASP A 64 -5.07 33.54 -13.03
CA ASP A 64 -4.53 34.90 -13.21
C ASP A 64 -4.40 35.57 -11.84
N THR A 65 -3.18 35.77 -11.36
CA THR A 65 -2.89 36.37 -10.05
C THR A 65 -2.98 37.91 -10.09
N GLY A 66 -3.43 38.51 -11.19
CA GLY A 66 -3.52 39.98 -11.34
C GLY A 66 -2.15 40.70 -11.39
N ARG A 67 -1.03 39.96 -11.33
CA ARG A 67 0.34 40.49 -11.37
C ARG A 67 1.13 40.02 -12.62
N GLY A 68 0.43 39.55 -13.65
CA GLY A 68 1.05 39.05 -14.90
C GLY A 68 1.79 37.71 -14.78
N ALA A 69 1.71 37.04 -13.65
CA ALA A 69 2.22 35.67 -13.48
C ALA A 69 1.05 34.69 -13.43
N GLN A 70 1.03 33.69 -14.31
CA GLN A 70 0.09 32.57 -14.25
C GLN A 70 0.59 31.62 -13.15
N SER A 71 -0.19 31.43 -12.08
CA SER A 71 0.03 30.37 -11.15
C SER A 71 -0.85 29.16 -11.52
N TYR A 72 -0.23 27.99 -11.64
CA TYR A 72 -0.95 26.73 -11.86
C TYR A 72 -1.25 26.12 -10.50
N GLN A 73 -2.51 25.82 -10.23
CA GLN A 73 -2.93 25.07 -9.04
C GLN A 73 -3.69 23.81 -9.48
N PRO A 74 -3.41 22.65 -8.84
CA PRO A 74 -4.15 21.44 -9.13
C PRO A 74 -5.61 21.57 -8.69
N LEU A 75 -6.53 21.03 -9.49
CA LEU A 75 -7.97 21.00 -9.19
C LEU A 75 -8.26 20.06 -8.03
N VAL A 76 -9.11 20.50 -7.08
CA VAL A 76 -9.62 19.60 -6.04
C VAL A 76 -10.60 18.61 -6.66
N LYS A 77 -10.29 17.33 -6.55
CA LYS A 77 -11.08 16.23 -7.11
C LYS A 77 -12.06 15.65 -6.09
N GLU A 78 -11.59 15.44 -4.87
CA GLU A 78 -12.38 14.86 -3.79
C GLU A 78 -11.89 15.31 -2.42
N VAL A 79 -12.77 15.25 -1.43
CA VAL A 79 -12.44 15.44 -0.02
C VAL A 79 -12.72 14.14 0.70
N ARG A 80 -11.78 13.67 1.51
CA ARG A 80 -11.93 12.48 2.35
C ARG A 80 -11.94 12.92 3.81
N ALA A 81 -12.96 12.51 4.55
CA ALA A 81 -13.06 12.80 5.97
C ALA A 81 -13.46 11.54 6.75
N VAL A 82 -12.96 11.42 7.97
CA VAL A 82 -13.52 10.48 8.95
C VAL A 82 -14.67 11.17 9.66
N CYS A 83 -15.87 10.64 9.47
CA CYS A 83 -17.09 11.16 10.07
C CYS A 83 -17.61 10.19 11.13
N GLU A 84 -18.24 10.71 12.16
CA GLU A 84 -18.95 9.90 13.15
C GLU A 84 -20.44 9.97 12.86
N VAL A 85 -21.04 8.82 12.55
CA VAL A 85 -22.46 8.66 12.25
C VAL A 85 -23.22 8.61 13.57
N THR A 86 -24.17 9.51 13.76
CA THR A 86 -24.93 9.66 15.01
C THR A 86 -26.43 9.35 14.87
N ALA A 87 -26.98 9.41 13.65
CA ALA A 87 -28.34 9.00 13.37
C ALA A 87 -28.48 8.37 11.99
N TYR A 88 -29.47 7.49 11.86
CA TYR A 88 -29.87 6.83 10.62
C TYR A 88 -31.38 6.93 10.43
N ASN A 89 -31.83 7.45 9.29
CA ASN A 89 -33.25 7.71 8.97
C ASN A 89 -33.97 8.42 10.13
N GLY A 90 -33.34 9.46 10.69
CA GLY A 90 -33.89 10.26 11.81
C GLY A 90 -33.82 9.58 13.20
N THR A 91 -33.36 8.31 13.27
CA THR A 91 -33.25 7.59 14.55
C THR A 91 -31.81 7.68 15.07
N PRO A 92 -31.59 8.14 16.32
CA PRO A 92 -30.25 8.13 16.93
C PRO A 92 -29.69 6.71 17.04
N ILE A 93 -28.41 6.54 16.69
CA ILE A 93 -27.71 5.27 16.79
C ILE A 93 -26.44 5.41 17.64
N PRO A 94 -25.88 4.32 18.17
CA PRO A 94 -24.55 4.35 18.77
C PRO A 94 -23.54 4.95 17.79
N PRO A 95 -22.66 5.89 18.22
CA PRO A 95 -21.74 6.56 17.32
C PRO A 95 -20.77 5.58 16.69
N VAL A 96 -20.67 5.62 15.34
CA VAL A 96 -19.81 4.74 14.55
C VAL A 96 -19.01 5.58 13.56
N LYS A 97 -17.69 5.30 13.45
CA LYS A 97 -16.85 6.01 12.50
C LYS A 97 -16.95 5.42 11.09
N ALA A 98 -17.20 6.31 10.13
CA ALA A 98 -17.19 6.02 8.70
C ALA A 98 -16.20 6.94 7.97
N ARG A 99 -15.45 6.41 6.99
CA ARG A 99 -14.67 7.23 6.08
C ARG A 99 -15.54 7.66 4.92
N CYS A 100 -15.86 8.95 4.87
CA CYS A 100 -16.66 9.56 3.82
C CYS A 100 -15.77 10.15 2.74
N VAL A 101 -16.06 9.81 1.47
CA VAL A 101 -15.39 10.31 0.28
C VAL A 101 -16.37 11.18 -0.49
N PHE A 102 -16.15 12.49 -0.47
CA PHE A 102 -17.00 13.49 -1.11
C PHE A 102 -16.42 13.85 -2.47
N LYS A 103 -17.10 13.48 -3.56
CA LYS A 103 -16.76 13.93 -4.91
C LYS A 103 -17.27 15.36 -5.11
N LEU A 104 -16.47 16.21 -5.74
CA LEU A 104 -16.79 17.61 -5.97
C LEU A 104 -17.09 17.84 -7.46
N SER A 105 -18.11 18.69 -7.76
CA SER A 105 -18.53 18.98 -9.14
C SER A 105 -17.95 20.27 -9.70
N ALA A 106 -17.42 21.15 -8.87
CA ALA A 106 -16.89 22.47 -9.29
C ALA A 106 -15.82 22.98 -8.31
N TRP A 107 -14.94 23.82 -8.82
CA TRP A 107 -13.91 24.55 -8.08
C TRP A 107 -14.17 26.07 -8.12
N PRO A 108 -13.89 26.85 -7.04
CA PRO A 108 -13.60 26.38 -5.68
C PRO A 108 -14.85 25.82 -5.01
N PRO A 109 -14.73 24.80 -4.15
CA PRO A 109 -15.87 24.31 -3.36
C PRO A 109 -16.33 25.46 -2.46
N GLN A 110 -17.62 25.79 -2.50
CA GLN A 110 -18.21 26.92 -1.76
C GLN A 110 -18.03 26.80 -0.25
N ALA A 111 -17.75 25.61 0.27
CA ALA A 111 -17.29 25.37 1.64
C ALA A 111 -16.40 24.12 1.67
N LEU A 112 -15.13 24.27 2.03
CA LEU A 112 -14.31 23.15 2.46
C LEU A 112 -14.85 22.64 3.79
N LEU A 113 -15.10 21.33 3.88
CA LEU A 113 -15.52 20.68 5.12
C LEU A 113 -14.54 21.00 6.26
N SER A 114 -15.09 21.20 7.45
CA SER A 114 -14.32 21.56 8.63
C SER A 114 -14.53 20.53 9.76
N TYR A 115 -13.50 20.34 10.60
CA TYR A 115 -13.64 19.55 11.82
C TYR A 115 -14.78 20.08 12.70
N GLY A 116 -15.65 19.18 13.15
CA GLY A 116 -16.80 19.52 14.00
C GLY A 116 -18.05 19.93 13.25
N GLU A 117 -18.00 20.05 11.93
CA GLU A 117 -19.15 20.37 11.09
C GLU A 117 -20.12 19.18 11.02
N THR A 118 -21.43 19.46 11.15
CA THR A 118 -22.45 18.43 11.06
C THR A 118 -23.06 18.43 9.65
N LEU A 119 -23.18 17.22 9.09
CA LEU A 119 -23.65 16.99 7.73
C LEU A 119 -24.85 16.04 7.75
N ASP A 120 -25.81 16.30 6.86
CA ASP A 120 -26.80 15.32 6.44
C ASP A 120 -26.32 14.67 5.14
N LEU A 121 -26.23 13.35 5.12
CA LEU A 121 -25.80 12.54 4.00
C LEU A 121 -26.94 11.67 3.50
N GLU A 122 -27.10 11.57 2.18
CA GLU A 122 -27.99 10.62 1.53
C GLU A 122 -27.15 9.66 0.69
N GLY A 123 -27.21 8.37 0.99
CA GLY A 123 -26.41 7.43 0.25
C GLY A 123 -26.33 6.04 0.88
N GLU A 124 -25.25 5.35 0.56
CA GLU A 124 -25.00 4.00 1.03
C GLU A 124 -23.71 3.96 1.87
N ILE A 125 -23.82 3.42 3.07
CA ILE A 125 -22.68 3.12 3.94
C ILE A 125 -22.36 1.63 3.79
N LEU A 126 -21.09 1.33 3.48
CA LEU A 126 -20.59 0.00 3.14
C LEU A 126 -19.50 -0.43 4.13
N ARG A 127 -19.38 -1.72 4.38
CA ARG A 127 -18.15 -2.26 4.99
C ARG A 127 -17.00 -2.14 4.00
N PRO A 128 -15.81 -1.71 4.45
CA PRO A 128 -14.64 -1.67 3.56
C PRO A 128 -14.28 -3.08 3.08
N SER A 129 -13.87 -3.18 1.82
CA SER A 129 -13.44 -4.45 1.23
C SER A 129 -12.09 -4.88 1.80
N SER A 130 -11.98 -6.16 2.17
CA SER A 130 -10.70 -6.81 2.44
C SER A 130 -9.94 -7.08 1.14
N ALA A 131 -8.64 -7.36 1.23
CA ALA A 131 -7.87 -7.81 0.09
C ALA A 131 -8.51 -9.05 -0.55
N LEU A 132 -8.49 -9.09 -1.88
CA LEU A 132 -9.01 -10.19 -2.70
C LEU A 132 -7.91 -10.87 -3.51
N ASN A 133 -6.70 -10.32 -3.52
CA ASN A 133 -5.57 -10.85 -4.27
C ASN A 133 -4.31 -10.93 -3.39
N PRO A 134 -3.39 -11.88 -3.68
CA PRO A 134 -2.07 -11.88 -3.07
C PRO A 134 -1.34 -10.54 -3.32
N GLY A 135 -0.69 -10.01 -2.29
CA GLY A 135 0.04 -8.73 -2.38
C GLY A 135 -0.83 -7.48 -2.43
N GLN A 136 -2.15 -7.60 -2.51
CA GLN A 136 -3.06 -6.46 -2.49
C GLN A 136 -3.13 -5.82 -1.11
N PHE A 137 -3.15 -4.49 -1.07
CA PHE A 137 -3.32 -3.74 0.18
C PHE A 137 -4.69 -4.00 0.82
N ASP A 138 -4.70 -4.48 2.07
CA ASP A 138 -5.96 -4.70 2.82
C ASP A 138 -6.47 -3.39 3.43
N TYR A 139 -7.39 -2.76 2.70
CA TYR A 139 -7.99 -1.48 3.12
C TYR A 139 -8.88 -1.62 4.35
N ALA A 140 -9.58 -2.77 4.51
CA ALA A 140 -10.41 -3.02 5.69
C ALA A 140 -9.57 -3.13 6.97
N GLN A 141 -8.45 -3.87 6.90
CA GLN A 141 -7.51 -3.96 8.02
C GLN A 141 -6.87 -2.61 8.36
N TYR A 142 -6.47 -1.85 7.35
CA TYR A 142 -5.95 -0.48 7.54
C TYR A 142 -6.96 0.42 8.26
N LEU A 143 -8.24 0.43 7.85
CA LEU A 143 -9.29 1.24 8.49
C LEU A 143 -9.60 0.75 9.92
N LYS A 144 -9.56 -0.57 10.15
CA LYS A 144 -9.70 -1.15 11.50
C LYS A 144 -8.64 -0.59 12.47
N THR A 145 -7.38 -0.47 12.05
CA THR A 145 -6.32 0.12 12.90
C THR A 145 -6.59 1.59 13.23
N LYS A 146 -7.37 2.28 12.41
CA LYS A 146 -7.85 3.66 12.62
C LYS A 146 -9.16 3.73 13.43
N GLY A 147 -9.76 2.58 13.74
CA GLY A 147 -11.08 2.52 14.40
C GLY A 147 -12.24 2.95 13.50
N VAL A 148 -12.08 2.86 12.18
CA VAL A 148 -13.08 3.21 11.16
C VAL A 148 -13.75 1.94 10.64
N ALA A 149 -15.04 1.77 10.89
CA ALA A 149 -15.78 0.53 10.59
C ALA A 149 -16.43 0.52 9.21
N TYR A 150 -16.69 1.70 8.63
CA TYR A 150 -17.46 1.82 7.39
C TYR A 150 -16.85 2.83 6.42
N VAL A 151 -17.30 2.77 5.15
CA VAL A 151 -16.93 3.71 4.07
C VAL A 151 -18.21 4.18 3.38
N ALA A 152 -18.27 5.46 3.01
CA ALA A 152 -19.34 6.02 2.19
C ALA A 152 -18.75 6.80 1.02
N TYR A 153 -19.27 6.58 -0.19
CA TYR A 153 -18.90 7.32 -1.41
C TYR A 153 -20.06 8.23 -1.79
N LEU A 154 -19.84 9.54 -1.73
CA LEU A 154 -20.88 10.54 -1.86
C LEU A 154 -20.66 11.35 -3.15
N SER A 155 -21.63 11.30 -4.04
CA SER A 155 -21.67 12.13 -5.24
C SER A 155 -22.13 13.56 -4.90
N PRO A 156 -21.82 14.56 -5.76
CA PRO A 156 -22.31 15.91 -5.57
C PRO A 156 -23.86 15.95 -5.44
N GLY A 157 -24.37 16.75 -4.49
CA GLY A 157 -25.81 16.86 -4.23
C GLY A 157 -26.37 15.87 -3.19
N HIS A 158 -25.64 14.83 -2.81
CA HIS A 158 -26.04 13.83 -1.81
C HIS A 158 -25.52 14.13 -0.39
N TRP A 159 -25.06 15.32 -0.15
CA TRP A 159 -24.64 15.77 1.16
C TRP A 159 -24.88 17.27 1.34
N ARG A 160 -25.17 17.67 2.56
CA ARG A 160 -25.46 19.04 2.91
C ARG A 160 -24.93 19.38 4.30
N ALA A 161 -24.26 20.52 4.45
CA ALA A 161 -23.89 21.07 5.74
C ALA A 161 -25.15 21.61 6.45
N THR A 162 -25.37 21.22 7.71
CA THR A 162 -26.52 21.64 8.47
C THR A 162 -26.33 23.00 9.11
N GLY A 163 -25.11 23.53 9.16
CA GLY A 163 -24.72 24.73 9.90
C GLY A 163 -24.65 24.52 11.42
N GLU A 164 -24.96 23.32 11.91
CA GLU A 164 -24.74 22.93 13.29
C GLU A 164 -23.30 22.55 13.53
N GLU A 165 -22.72 23.00 14.62
CA GLU A 165 -21.37 22.56 15.04
C GLU A 165 -21.52 21.52 16.16
N SER A 166 -20.82 20.39 15.99
CA SER A 166 -20.67 19.42 17.08
C SER A 166 -19.89 20.03 18.24
N PRO A 167 -20.15 19.63 19.50
CA PRO A 167 -19.40 20.08 20.68
C PRO A 167 -17.96 19.57 20.73
N GLY A 168 -17.35 19.24 19.58
CA GLY A 168 -16.00 18.73 19.45
C GLY A 168 -14.97 19.44 20.35
N PHE A 169 -13.86 18.77 20.63
CA PHE A 169 -12.85 19.27 21.55
C PHE A 169 -12.21 20.56 21.01
N PHE A 170 -12.37 21.69 21.74
CA PHE A 170 -11.99 23.04 21.28
C PHE A 170 -10.50 23.16 20.88
N LEU A 171 -9.61 22.48 21.62
CA LEU A 171 -8.16 22.46 21.29
C LEU A 171 -7.88 21.79 19.93
N TRP A 172 -8.69 20.80 19.56
CA TRP A 172 -8.56 20.14 18.27
C TRP A 172 -9.02 21.03 17.12
N ARG A 173 -10.13 21.74 17.30
CA ARG A 173 -10.60 22.74 16.33
C ARG A 173 -9.55 23.84 16.11
N TRP A 174 -8.98 24.33 17.20
CA TRP A 174 -7.90 25.33 17.12
C TRP A 174 -6.67 24.75 16.39
N ALA A 175 -6.30 23.51 16.63
CA ALA A 175 -5.20 22.80 15.95
C ALA A 175 -5.44 22.72 14.44
N CYS A 176 -6.67 22.35 14.01
CA CYS A 176 -7.03 22.31 12.59
C CYS A 176 -6.93 23.71 11.93
N HIS A 177 -7.42 24.75 12.61
CA HIS A 177 -7.25 26.12 12.12
C HIS A 177 -5.77 26.53 11.99
N LEU A 178 -4.95 26.16 12.99
CA LEU A 178 -3.51 26.44 12.96
C LEU A 178 -2.82 25.70 11.81
N LYS A 179 -3.14 24.43 11.58
CA LYS A 179 -2.59 23.64 10.48
C LYS A 179 -2.95 24.25 9.13
N ARG A 180 -4.22 24.63 8.93
CA ARG A 180 -4.67 25.34 7.71
C ARG A 180 -3.92 26.64 7.52
N TRP A 181 -3.83 27.49 8.55
CA TRP A 181 -3.06 28.73 8.50
C TRP A 181 -1.60 28.47 8.10
N ALA A 182 -0.95 27.45 8.68
CA ALA A 182 0.41 27.11 8.36
C ALA A 182 0.57 26.64 6.90
N GLY A 183 -0.37 25.82 6.41
CA GLY A 183 -0.45 25.39 5.01
C GLY A 183 -0.59 26.60 4.08
N ASP A 184 -1.55 27.49 4.32
CA ASP A 184 -1.78 28.71 3.53
C ASP A 184 -0.51 29.56 3.44
N ARG A 185 0.23 29.73 4.58
CA ARG A 185 1.50 30.47 4.58
C ARG A 185 2.59 29.80 3.75
N ILE A 186 2.68 28.47 3.79
CA ILE A 186 3.62 27.71 2.95
C ILE A 186 3.27 27.90 1.46
N TYR A 187 1.99 27.73 1.08
CA TYR A 187 1.53 27.88 -0.30
C TYR A 187 1.67 29.31 -0.85
N GLN A 188 1.53 30.35 0.00
CA GLN A 188 1.73 31.74 -0.38
C GLN A 188 3.18 32.13 -0.61
N ASN A 189 4.13 31.45 0.05
CA ASN A 189 5.56 31.85 0.07
C ASN A 189 6.48 30.96 -0.78
N LEU A 190 5.98 29.83 -1.31
CA LEU A 190 6.73 28.89 -2.13
C LEU A 190 5.96 28.50 -3.38
N PRO A 191 6.64 28.26 -4.54
CA PRO A 191 6.00 27.75 -5.74
C PRO A 191 5.65 26.26 -5.60
N TYR A 192 4.82 25.74 -6.49
CA TYR A 192 4.56 24.32 -6.68
C TYR A 192 5.67 23.68 -7.53
N PRO A 193 6.16 22.46 -7.23
CA PRO A 193 5.71 21.52 -6.18
C PRO A 193 6.40 21.68 -4.81
N GLU A 194 7.33 22.62 -4.63
CA GLU A 194 8.13 22.80 -3.42
C GLU A 194 7.27 23.12 -2.19
N ASN A 195 6.19 23.89 -2.36
CA ASN A 195 5.22 24.16 -1.30
C ASN A 195 4.52 22.87 -0.80
N ALA A 196 4.11 21.98 -1.72
CA ALA A 196 3.50 20.70 -1.39
C ALA A 196 4.51 19.79 -0.66
N LEU A 197 5.78 19.79 -1.09
CA LEU A 197 6.84 19.03 -0.43
C LEU A 197 7.09 19.52 1.00
N LEU A 198 7.20 20.84 1.23
CA LEU A 198 7.37 21.39 2.58
C LEU A 198 6.14 21.12 3.46
N SER A 199 4.92 21.23 2.91
CA SER A 199 3.69 20.88 3.63
C SER A 199 3.67 19.40 4.03
N GLY A 200 4.07 18.50 3.15
CA GLY A 200 4.24 17.07 3.46
C GLY A 200 5.23 16.81 4.60
N ILE A 201 6.41 17.41 4.53
CA ILE A 201 7.48 17.25 5.53
C ILE A 201 7.08 17.83 6.89
N LEU A 202 6.50 19.03 6.92
CA LEU A 202 6.29 19.80 8.16
C LEU A 202 4.91 19.57 8.78
N LEU A 203 3.85 19.46 7.98
CA LEU A 203 2.47 19.35 8.42
C LEU A 203 1.86 17.95 8.21
N GLY A 204 2.55 17.07 7.45
CA GLY A 204 2.07 15.74 7.12
C GLY A 204 1.03 15.70 6.00
N ASP A 205 0.78 16.80 5.33
CA ASP A 205 -0.15 16.90 4.21
C ASP A 205 0.56 16.57 2.89
N ARG A 206 0.23 15.40 2.33
CA ARG A 206 0.81 14.87 1.08
C ARG A 206 -0.15 14.93 -0.10
N THR A 207 -1.35 15.41 0.12
CA THR A 207 -2.46 15.30 -0.83
C THR A 207 -2.23 16.10 -2.12
N ALA A 208 -1.38 17.14 -2.06
CA ALA A 208 -1.00 17.96 -3.20
C ALA A 208 0.35 17.59 -3.83
N LEU A 209 1.06 16.55 -3.32
CA LEU A 209 2.33 16.11 -3.91
C LEU A 209 2.07 15.40 -5.25
N PRO A 210 2.87 15.70 -6.30
CA PRO A 210 2.85 14.92 -7.54
C PRO A 210 3.21 13.46 -7.28
N ASP A 211 2.51 12.53 -7.96
CA ASP A 211 2.78 11.09 -7.81
C ASP A 211 4.23 10.75 -8.19
N GLU A 212 4.82 11.42 -9.20
CA GLU A 212 6.22 11.22 -9.60
C GLU A 212 7.19 11.58 -8.46
N VAL A 213 6.91 12.64 -7.69
CA VAL A 213 7.74 13.01 -6.53
C VAL A 213 7.59 11.96 -5.43
N VAL A 214 6.37 11.50 -5.15
CA VAL A 214 6.13 10.46 -4.15
C VAL A 214 6.86 9.17 -4.53
N GLU A 215 6.81 8.77 -5.80
CA GLU A 215 7.48 7.57 -6.31
C GLU A 215 9.01 7.71 -6.22
N SER A 216 9.59 8.87 -6.57
CA SER A 216 11.04 9.12 -6.43
C SER A 216 11.53 8.94 -4.99
N PHE A 217 10.75 9.43 -3.99
CA PHE A 217 11.06 9.21 -2.58
C PHE A 217 10.89 7.74 -2.16
N PHE A 218 9.95 7.02 -2.78
CA PHE A 218 9.70 5.61 -2.49
C PHE A 218 10.82 4.72 -3.02
N VAL A 219 11.21 4.88 -4.28
CA VAL A 219 12.30 4.14 -4.94
C VAL A 219 13.63 4.37 -4.25
N THR A 220 13.92 5.60 -3.82
CA THR A 220 15.16 5.93 -3.09
C THR A 220 15.18 5.47 -1.63
N GLY A 221 14.05 4.91 -1.11
CA GLY A 221 13.92 4.47 0.28
C GLY A 221 13.78 5.61 1.30
N THR A 222 13.46 6.82 0.84
CA THR A 222 13.34 8.03 1.66
C THR A 222 11.90 8.50 1.89
N ILE A 223 10.91 7.68 1.51
CA ILE A 223 9.46 7.94 1.67
C ILE A 223 9.07 8.31 3.10
N HIS A 224 9.82 7.83 4.11
CA HIS A 224 9.60 8.13 5.52
C HIS A 224 9.79 9.62 5.86
N ILE A 225 10.44 10.41 4.99
CA ILE A 225 10.64 11.86 5.15
C ILE A 225 9.39 12.64 4.74
N LEU A 226 8.64 12.15 3.75
CA LEU A 226 7.39 12.79 3.30
C LEU A 226 6.26 12.72 4.35
N ALA A 227 6.33 11.78 5.28
CA ALA A 227 5.47 11.79 6.47
C ALA A 227 6.18 12.55 7.58
N VAL A 228 5.45 13.33 8.38
CA VAL A 228 6.04 13.83 9.62
C VAL A 228 6.51 12.64 10.43
N SER A 229 7.82 12.38 10.32
CA SER A 229 8.43 11.17 10.86
C SER A 229 8.81 11.33 12.33
N GLY A 230 9.05 10.19 12.99
CA GLY A 230 9.61 10.20 14.33
C GLY A 230 10.96 10.96 14.42
N MET A 231 11.74 10.93 13.33
CA MET A 231 13.00 11.67 13.24
C MET A 231 12.77 13.18 13.25
N ILE A 232 11.82 13.69 12.47
CA ILE A 232 11.45 15.11 12.42
C ILE A 232 10.91 15.57 13.78
N THR A 233 10.03 14.79 14.40
CA THR A 233 9.48 15.09 15.73
C THR A 233 10.58 15.13 16.80
N GLY A 234 11.49 14.15 16.77
CA GLY A 234 12.65 14.12 17.67
C GLY A 234 13.62 15.28 17.44
N PHE A 235 13.84 15.67 16.17
CA PHE A 235 14.62 16.85 15.81
C PHE A 235 13.98 18.14 16.36
N VAL A 236 12.67 18.32 16.19
CA VAL A 236 11.93 19.47 16.72
C VAL A 236 12.05 19.54 18.24
N ALA A 237 11.90 18.40 18.93
CA ALA A 237 12.09 18.31 20.38
C ALA A 237 13.50 18.73 20.82
N GLY A 238 14.54 18.20 20.15
CA GLY A 238 15.93 18.55 20.40
C GLY A 238 16.26 20.01 20.06
N LEU A 239 15.70 20.54 18.97
CA LEU A 239 15.87 21.92 18.53
C LEU A 239 15.36 22.90 19.61
N PHE A 240 14.10 22.73 20.06
CA PHE A 240 13.55 23.62 21.09
C PHE A 240 14.25 23.49 22.43
N PHE A 241 14.54 22.25 22.89
CA PHE A 241 15.31 22.04 24.11
C PHE A 241 16.66 22.73 24.06
N THR A 242 17.38 22.60 22.93
CA THR A 242 18.69 23.24 22.73
C THR A 242 18.55 24.76 22.65
N LEU A 243 17.56 25.29 21.93
CA LEU A 243 17.26 26.71 21.83
C LEU A 243 17.05 27.32 23.23
N PHE A 244 16.25 26.71 24.08
CA PHE A 244 15.99 27.20 25.43
C PHE A 244 17.25 27.13 26.31
N LYS A 245 18.13 26.13 26.08
CA LYS A 245 19.43 26.08 26.75
C LYS A 245 20.39 27.19 26.28
N VAL A 246 20.40 27.50 25.00
CA VAL A 246 21.17 28.61 24.42
C VAL A 246 20.67 29.95 24.97
N LEU A 247 19.37 30.09 25.19
CA LEU A 247 18.76 31.27 25.87
C LEU A 247 19.01 31.27 27.40
N ARG A 248 19.91 30.39 27.90
CA ARG A 248 20.33 30.27 29.30
C ARG A 248 19.23 29.92 30.30
N LEU A 249 18.12 29.32 29.83
CA LEU A 249 17.10 28.79 30.74
C LEU A 249 17.65 27.57 31.52
N ASP A 250 17.22 27.44 32.78
CA ASP A 250 17.55 26.27 33.57
C ASP A 250 17.08 24.98 32.88
N ARG A 251 17.78 23.85 33.14
CA ARG A 251 17.52 22.57 32.46
C ARG A 251 16.06 22.08 32.65
N LYS A 252 15.47 22.34 33.83
CA LYS A 252 14.09 21.95 34.13
C LYS A 252 13.09 22.79 33.29
N TRP A 253 13.28 24.11 33.27
CA TRP A 253 12.44 25.00 32.49
C TRP A 253 12.58 24.75 30.97
N ALA A 254 13.82 24.52 30.50
CA ALA A 254 14.03 24.14 29.11
C ALA A 254 13.29 22.84 28.73
N ALA A 255 13.28 21.85 29.62
CA ALA A 255 12.55 20.60 29.39
C ALA A 255 11.03 20.83 29.43
N ALA A 256 10.50 21.59 30.39
CA ALA A 256 9.07 21.86 30.48
C ALA A 256 8.53 22.62 29.27
N LEU A 257 9.26 23.66 28.80
CA LEU A 257 8.89 24.42 27.61
C LEU A 257 9.01 23.57 26.34
N ALA A 258 10.05 22.71 26.24
CA ALA A 258 10.19 21.80 25.10
C ALA A 258 9.03 20.79 25.05
N ILE A 259 8.54 20.28 26.18
CA ILE A 259 7.32 19.45 26.25
C ILE A 259 6.12 20.22 25.68
N GLY A 260 5.93 21.47 26.10
CA GLY A 260 4.88 22.35 25.58
C GLY A 260 4.96 22.51 24.05
N MET A 261 6.17 22.72 23.50
CA MET A 261 6.41 22.83 22.05
C MET A 261 6.15 21.52 21.29
N ILE A 262 6.47 20.37 21.89
CA ILE A 262 6.16 19.06 21.28
C ILE A 262 4.63 18.84 21.25
N LEU A 263 3.93 19.14 22.33
CA LEU A 263 2.47 19.06 22.36
C LEU A 263 1.84 19.99 21.33
N PHE A 264 2.34 21.21 21.19
CA PHE A 264 1.93 22.15 20.16
C PHE A 264 2.19 21.60 18.75
N PHE A 265 3.36 21.00 18.50
CA PHE A 265 3.72 20.38 17.21
C PHE A 265 2.83 19.18 16.88
N ILE A 266 2.52 18.31 17.86
CA ILE A 266 1.58 17.19 17.69
C ILE A 266 0.22 17.72 17.23
N LEU A 267 -0.29 18.75 17.88
CA LEU A 267 -1.58 19.37 17.53
C LEU A 267 -1.53 20.01 16.13
N MET A 268 -0.48 20.77 15.83
CA MET A 268 -0.30 21.45 14.54
C MET A 268 -0.25 20.46 13.37
N THR A 269 0.32 19.28 13.58
CA THR A 269 0.39 18.23 12.54
C THR A 269 -0.87 17.37 12.43
N GLY A 270 -1.93 17.63 13.23
CA GLY A 270 -3.14 16.82 13.23
C GLY A 270 -2.99 15.47 13.94
N ALA A 271 -2.07 15.37 14.90
CA ALA A 271 -1.76 14.19 15.72
C ALA A 271 -1.60 12.89 14.90
N HIS A 272 -0.96 12.96 13.75
CA HIS A 272 -0.65 11.76 12.97
C HIS A 272 0.07 10.70 13.83
N PRO A 273 -0.27 9.40 13.68
CA PRO A 273 0.27 8.33 14.52
C PRO A 273 1.80 8.31 14.67
N PRO A 274 2.64 8.54 13.63
CA PRO A 274 4.08 8.62 13.78
C PRO A 274 4.55 9.76 14.68
N VAL A 275 3.87 10.94 14.60
CA VAL A 275 4.20 12.12 15.42
C VAL A 275 3.83 11.87 16.87
N CYS A 276 2.64 11.29 17.13
CA CYS A 276 2.21 10.93 18.48
C CYS A 276 3.18 9.95 19.15
N ARG A 277 3.66 8.94 18.42
CA ARG A 277 4.64 7.97 18.93
C ARG A 277 5.96 8.62 19.34
N ALA A 278 6.54 9.39 18.43
CA ALA A 278 7.81 10.05 18.68
C ALA A 278 7.68 11.20 19.69
N GLY A 279 6.56 11.92 19.66
CA GLY A 279 6.23 12.96 20.63
C GLY A 279 6.10 12.37 22.04
N LEU A 280 5.34 11.28 22.21
CA LEU A 280 5.21 10.59 23.50
C LEU A 280 6.58 10.11 24.02
N PHE A 281 7.39 9.47 23.16
CA PHE A 281 8.75 9.07 23.53
C PHE A 281 9.61 10.27 23.97
N SER A 282 9.57 11.38 23.24
CA SER A 282 10.32 12.59 23.55
C SER A 282 9.83 13.27 24.83
N ILE A 283 8.51 13.31 25.05
CA ILE A 283 7.89 13.82 26.29
C ILE A 283 8.34 12.99 27.48
N LEU A 284 8.29 11.66 27.41
CA LEU A 284 8.76 10.78 28.49
C LEU A 284 10.24 10.96 28.78
N ALA A 285 11.09 11.16 27.76
CA ALA A 285 12.51 11.45 27.90
C ALA A 285 12.74 12.80 28.60
N LEU A 286 11.99 13.83 28.22
CA LEU A 286 12.08 15.16 28.84
C LEU A 286 11.49 15.19 30.26
N LEU A 287 10.45 14.40 30.56
CA LEU A 287 9.94 14.19 31.93
C LEU A 287 11.02 13.54 32.80
N ALA A 288 11.79 12.56 32.29
CA ALA A 288 12.92 12.01 33.02
C ALA A 288 13.97 13.09 33.36
N VAL A 289 14.22 14.03 32.43
CA VAL A 289 15.08 15.20 32.69
C VAL A 289 14.49 16.11 33.77
N LEU A 290 13.20 16.41 33.70
CA LEU A 290 12.48 17.27 34.63
C LEU A 290 12.51 16.73 36.07
N PHE A 291 12.33 15.40 36.20
CA PHE A 291 12.36 14.69 37.50
C PHE A 291 13.76 14.21 37.90
N GLU A 292 14.81 14.60 37.17
CA GLU A 292 16.21 14.22 37.45
C GLU A 292 16.41 12.70 37.52
N ARG A 293 15.64 11.93 36.74
CA ARG A 293 15.74 10.47 36.69
C ARG A 293 16.57 10.01 35.50
N ARG A 294 17.45 9.04 35.73
CA ARG A 294 18.14 8.34 34.63
C ARG A 294 17.28 7.18 34.19
N VAL A 295 16.83 7.22 32.94
CA VAL A 295 16.01 6.16 32.33
C VAL A 295 16.72 5.61 31.10
N HIS A 296 16.77 4.29 30.97
CA HIS A 296 17.31 3.65 29.78
C HIS A 296 16.33 3.81 28.59
N GLY A 297 16.88 4.10 27.40
CA GLY A 297 16.10 4.28 26.18
C GLY A 297 15.17 3.09 25.86
N GLY A 298 15.63 1.85 26.08
CA GLY A 298 14.81 0.65 25.92
C GLY A 298 13.58 0.60 26.82
N VAL A 299 13.69 1.07 28.07
CA VAL A 299 12.54 1.17 29.00
C VAL A 299 11.56 2.23 28.50
N LEU A 300 12.05 3.37 28.02
CA LEU A 300 11.21 4.41 27.41
C LEU A 300 10.47 3.87 26.18
N LEU A 301 11.16 3.12 25.32
CA LEU A 301 10.59 2.53 24.13
C LEU A 301 9.44 1.56 24.48
N LEU A 302 9.69 0.63 25.40
CA LEU A 302 8.68 -0.34 25.86
C LEU A 302 7.51 0.33 26.56
N PHE A 303 7.77 1.36 27.38
CA PHE A 303 6.71 2.10 28.07
C PHE A 303 5.86 2.92 27.09
N THR A 304 6.49 3.52 26.06
CA THR A 304 5.77 4.20 24.96
C THR A 304 4.87 3.20 24.22
N ALA A 305 5.39 2.02 23.85
CA ALA A 305 4.62 0.97 23.21
C ALA A 305 3.42 0.54 24.08
N PHE A 306 3.67 0.30 25.38
CA PHE A 306 2.63 -0.07 26.33
C PHE A 306 1.48 0.95 26.39
N ILE A 307 1.79 2.25 26.50
CA ILE A 307 0.76 3.31 26.53
C ILE A 307 -0.07 3.30 25.25
N LEU A 308 0.58 3.21 24.09
CA LEU A 308 -0.10 3.24 22.79
C LEU A 308 -1.01 2.02 22.60
N ILE A 309 -0.57 0.83 22.99
CA ILE A 309 -1.37 -0.40 22.92
C ILE A 309 -2.56 -0.33 23.90
N MET A 310 -2.36 0.28 25.07
CA MET A 310 -3.47 0.49 26.02
C MET A 310 -4.52 1.46 25.48
N VAL A 311 -4.14 2.46 24.69
CA VAL A 311 -5.08 3.40 24.05
C VAL A 311 -5.80 2.71 22.89
N ASN A 312 -5.07 2.09 21.98
CA ASN A 312 -5.63 1.35 20.83
C ASN A 312 -4.87 0.04 20.62
N PRO A 313 -5.41 -1.12 21.05
CA PRO A 313 -4.74 -2.40 20.88
C PRO A 313 -4.50 -2.82 19.43
N PHE A 314 -5.32 -2.35 18.48
CA PHE A 314 -5.12 -2.66 17.06
C PHE A 314 -3.88 -1.99 16.44
N VAL A 315 -3.25 -1.05 17.17
CA VAL A 315 -2.00 -0.42 16.70
C VAL A 315 -0.86 -1.43 16.48
N ILE A 316 -0.93 -2.61 17.11
CA ILE A 316 0.04 -3.70 16.89
C ILE A 316 -0.02 -4.20 15.42
N GLU A 317 -1.21 -4.17 14.82
CA GLU A 317 -1.44 -4.57 13.42
C GLU A 317 -1.05 -3.44 12.43
N ASP A 318 -0.79 -2.22 12.92
CA ASP A 318 -0.37 -1.08 12.08
C ASP A 318 1.11 -1.22 11.68
N LEU A 319 1.35 -1.40 10.40
CA LEU A 319 2.69 -1.48 9.79
C LEU A 319 3.58 -0.29 10.18
N SER A 320 3.01 0.92 10.24
CA SER A 320 3.74 2.12 10.65
C SER A 320 4.21 2.06 12.10
N PHE A 321 3.44 1.43 13.01
CA PHE A 321 3.85 1.15 14.37
C PHE A 321 5.00 0.14 14.40
N GLN A 322 4.86 -0.98 13.71
CA GLN A 322 5.87 -2.05 13.68
C GLN A 322 7.21 -1.53 13.15
N ILE A 323 7.22 -0.86 11.99
CA ILE A 323 8.43 -0.28 11.39
C ILE A 323 9.09 0.74 12.34
N SER A 324 8.30 1.64 12.95
CA SER A 324 8.84 2.67 13.84
C SER A 324 9.53 2.10 15.08
N PHE A 325 8.89 1.12 15.75
CA PHE A 325 9.46 0.50 16.95
C PHE A 325 10.66 -0.39 16.65
N LEU A 326 10.61 -1.16 15.56
CA LEU A 326 11.73 -1.98 15.09
C LEU A 326 12.93 -1.11 14.68
N ALA A 327 12.72 0.00 13.95
CA ALA A 327 13.79 0.91 13.59
C ALA A 327 14.49 1.51 14.81
N VAL A 328 13.73 2.00 15.80
CA VAL A 328 14.30 2.57 17.04
C VAL A 328 15.02 1.49 17.86
N ALA A 329 14.46 0.29 17.95
CA ALA A 329 15.13 -0.84 18.62
C ALA A 329 16.46 -1.19 17.92
N GLY A 330 16.45 -1.28 16.58
CA GLY A 330 17.65 -1.49 15.76
C GLY A 330 18.72 -0.42 16.01
N LEU A 331 18.31 0.86 15.99
CA LEU A 331 19.19 1.99 16.33
C LEU A 331 19.83 1.83 17.71
N MET A 332 19.05 1.54 18.75
CA MET A 332 19.55 1.42 20.10
C MET A 332 20.57 0.29 20.27
N VAL A 333 20.41 -0.81 19.53
CA VAL A 333 21.21 -2.01 19.68
C VAL A 333 22.44 -2.01 18.79
N MET A 334 22.23 -1.70 17.50
CA MET A 334 23.24 -1.89 16.46
C MET A 334 24.15 -0.67 16.34
N SER A 335 23.61 0.56 16.54
CA SER A 335 24.42 1.78 16.33
C SER A 335 25.66 1.86 17.22
N PRO A 336 25.66 1.54 18.51
CA PRO A 336 26.88 1.61 19.32
C PRO A 336 28.00 0.70 18.80
N TRP A 337 27.65 -0.53 18.38
CA TRP A 337 28.62 -1.46 17.81
C TRP A 337 29.12 -1.01 16.42
N MET A 338 28.22 -0.52 15.56
CA MET A 338 28.59 -0.02 14.24
C MET A 338 29.45 1.24 14.31
N MET A 339 29.17 2.14 15.24
CA MET A 339 29.97 3.34 15.50
C MET A 339 31.43 3.00 15.89
N GLU A 340 31.63 1.98 16.72
CA GLU A 340 32.97 1.51 17.07
C GLU A 340 33.75 1.01 15.84
N LYS A 341 33.05 0.30 14.92
CA LYS A 341 33.65 -0.23 13.68
C LYS A 341 33.91 0.86 12.62
N LEU A 342 33.10 1.90 12.61
CA LEU A 342 33.20 3.01 11.67
C LEU A 342 33.92 4.23 12.25
N SER A 343 34.73 4.04 13.28
CA SER A 343 35.52 5.10 13.96
C SER A 343 36.55 5.81 13.06
N PHE A 344 36.84 5.21 11.88
CA PHE A 344 37.71 5.84 10.86
C PHE A 344 37.00 6.92 10.05
N LEU A 345 35.65 7.02 10.10
CA LEU A 345 34.88 8.07 9.44
C LEU A 345 34.76 9.31 10.32
N PRO A 346 34.62 10.52 9.74
CA PRO A 346 34.24 11.70 10.49
C PRO A 346 32.95 11.46 11.29
N LEU A 347 32.92 11.90 12.54
CA LEU A 347 31.85 11.59 13.50
C LEU A 347 30.41 11.86 12.95
N PRO A 348 30.12 13.00 12.28
CA PRO A 348 28.78 13.23 11.71
C PRO A 348 28.40 12.18 10.64
N LEU A 349 29.35 11.81 9.78
CA LEU A 349 29.13 10.82 8.71
C LEU A 349 28.93 9.41 9.32
N ALA A 350 29.76 9.05 10.30
CA ALA A 350 29.64 7.78 11.01
C ALA A 350 28.25 7.66 11.67
N TRP A 351 27.72 8.74 12.27
CA TRP A 351 26.38 8.78 12.85
C TRP A 351 25.28 8.52 11.80
N VAL A 352 25.29 9.21 10.68
CA VAL A 352 24.26 9.06 9.64
C VAL A 352 24.31 7.68 9.01
N VAL A 353 25.51 7.17 8.69
CA VAL A 353 25.68 5.82 8.13
C VAL A 353 25.20 4.74 9.09
N THR A 354 25.62 4.81 10.37
CA THR A 354 25.22 3.80 11.36
C THR A 354 23.74 3.85 11.67
N ALA A 355 23.16 5.05 11.77
CA ALA A 355 21.73 5.20 12.01
C ALA A 355 20.90 4.62 10.84
N SER A 356 21.27 4.97 9.59
CA SER A 356 20.58 4.46 8.41
C SER A 356 20.71 2.94 8.29
N ALA A 357 21.93 2.40 8.43
CA ALA A 357 22.17 0.96 8.31
C ALA A 357 21.48 0.16 9.44
N ALA A 358 21.54 0.64 10.69
CA ALA A 358 20.92 -0.04 11.83
C ALA A 358 19.38 -0.06 11.71
N ALA A 359 18.78 1.07 11.34
CA ALA A 359 17.34 1.14 11.11
C ALA A 359 16.91 0.24 9.94
N GLN A 360 17.62 0.34 8.79
CA GLN A 360 17.32 -0.44 7.59
C GLN A 360 17.38 -1.95 7.86
N LEU A 361 18.46 -2.44 8.49
CA LEU A 361 18.61 -3.85 8.84
C LEU A 361 17.49 -4.35 9.77
N ALA A 362 17.05 -3.52 10.72
CA ALA A 362 15.99 -3.90 11.65
C ALA A 362 14.62 -4.04 10.98
N VAL A 363 14.31 -3.22 9.95
CA VAL A 363 12.99 -3.21 9.30
C VAL A 363 12.97 -3.95 7.97
N TRP A 364 14.10 -4.36 7.44
CA TRP A 364 14.26 -4.86 6.08
C TRP A 364 13.29 -6.01 5.73
N CYS A 365 13.26 -7.04 6.57
CA CYS A 365 12.44 -8.22 6.29
C CYS A 365 10.94 -7.87 6.27
N LEU A 366 10.51 -6.94 7.13
CA LEU A 366 9.13 -6.46 7.17
C LEU A 366 8.80 -5.61 5.94
N ILE A 367 9.73 -4.75 5.49
CA ILE A 367 9.54 -3.95 4.26
C ILE A 367 9.43 -4.88 3.04
N ILE A 368 10.26 -5.91 2.92
CA ILE A 368 10.16 -6.88 1.82
C ILE A 368 8.82 -7.62 1.87
N TYR A 369 8.35 -8.00 3.06
CA TYR A 369 7.09 -8.71 3.22
C TYR A 369 5.88 -7.90 2.76
N ASP A 370 5.81 -6.61 3.15
CA ASP A 370 4.63 -5.77 2.89
C ASP A 370 4.70 -4.98 1.57
N PHE A 371 5.91 -4.60 1.12
CA PHE A 371 6.09 -3.77 -0.09
C PHE A 371 6.75 -4.51 -1.25
N ASN A 372 7.26 -5.73 -1.03
CA ASN A 372 7.90 -6.57 -2.04
C ASN A 372 9.09 -5.94 -2.77
N GLN A 373 9.73 -4.97 -2.13
CA GLN A 373 10.86 -4.24 -2.70
C GLN A 373 11.79 -3.68 -1.63
N PHE A 374 13.00 -3.39 -2.04
CA PHE A 374 13.89 -2.55 -1.25
C PHE A 374 14.80 -1.70 -2.14
N SER A 375 15.20 -0.54 -1.61
CA SER A 375 16.14 0.35 -2.28
C SER A 375 17.57 -0.02 -1.91
N ILE A 376 18.40 -0.31 -2.91
CA ILE A 376 19.83 -0.59 -2.72
C ILE A 376 20.57 0.67 -2.25
N TYR A 377 20.16 1.82 -2.76
CA TYR A 377 20.81 3.10 -2.47
C TYR A 377 20.28 3.80 -1.22
N SER A 378 19.36 3.18 -0.45
CA SER A 378 18.69 3.84 0.69
C SER A 378 19.67 4.42 1.73
N ILE A 379 20.82 3.75 2.01
CA ILE A 379 21.82 4.27 2.94
C ILE A 379 22.46 5.54 2.36
N LEU A 380 22.85 5.52 1.08
CA LEU A 380 23.44 6.66 0.40
C LEU A 380 22.45 7.82 0.27
N SER A 381 21.21 7.52 -0.09
CA SER A 381 20.12 8.50 -0.15
C SER A 381 19.91 9.19 1.19
N ASN A 382 19.89 8.42 2.28
CA ASN A 382 19.73 8.97 3.63
C ASN A 382 20.89 9.87 4.05
N ILE A 383 22.12 9.58 3.61
CA ILE A 383 23.29 10.45 3.88
C ILE A 383 23.10 11.85 3.29
N LEU A 384 22.49 11.94 2.11
CA LEU A 384 22.30 13.22 1.40
C LEU A 384 20.96 13.88 1.77
N ILE A 385 19.87 13.12 1.77
CA ILE A 385 18.51 13.64 1.85
C ILE A 385 18.10 13.95 3.29
N VAL A 386 18.48 13.12 4.27
CA VAL A 386 18.09 13.33 5.68
C VAL A 386 18.61 14.68 6.26
N PRO A 387 19.90 15.03 6.14
CA PRO A 387 20.37 16.32 6.64
C PRO A 387 19.68 17.51 5.96
N LEU A 388 19.45 17.39 4.64
CA LEU A 388 18.76 18.42 3.87
C LEU A 388 17.28 18.57 4.29
N ALA A 389 16.59 17.46 4.55
CA ALA A 389 15.22 17.47 5.05
C ALA A 389 15.11 18.11 6.45
N LEU A 390 16.07 17.85 7.35
CA LEU A 390 16.13 18.50 8.66
C LEU A 390 16.38 20.02 8.54
N PHE A 391 17.26 20.42 7.60
CA PHE A 391 17.49 21.83 7.31
C PHE A 391 16.22 22.52 6.79
N VAL A 392 15.52 21.88 5.83
CA VAL A 392 14.24 22.36 5.29
C VAL A 392 13.18 22.45 6.38
N THR A 393 13.12 21.47 7.31
CA THR A 393 12.20 21.49 8.45
C THR A 393 12.46 22.69 9.36
N ALA A 394 13.74 22.96 9.71
CA ALA A 394 14.10 24.14 10.49
C ALA A 394 13.72 25.44 9.76
N GLY A 395 14.04 25.52 8.47
CA GLY A 395 13.70 26.66 7.62
C GLY A 395 12.20 26.91 7.53
N GLY A 396 11.40 25.83 7.39
CA GLY A 396 9.94 25.90 7.40
C GLY A 396 9.35 26.41 8.72
N LEU A 397 9.92 25.99 9.86
CA LEU A 397 9.53 26.55 11.17
C LEU A 397 9.86 28.05 11.27
N VAL A 398 11.01 28.48 10.74
CA VAL A 398 11.40 29.90 10.71
C VAL A 398 10.52 30.69 9.76
N LEU A 399 10.13 30.12 8.59
CA LEU A 399 9.16 30.73 7.67
C LEU A 399 7.82 30.98 8.38
N LEU A 400 7.30 29.97 9.08
CA LEU A 400 6.03 30.12 9.83
C LEU A 400 6.15 31.15 10.95
N ALA A 401 7.21 31.10 11.75
CA ALA A 401 7.46 32.08 12.79
C ALA A 401 7.61 33.52 12.23
N GLY A 402 8.33 33.66 11.13
CA GLY A 402 8.47 34.94 10.41
C GLY A 402 7.13 35.45 9.87
N SER A 403 6.28 34.55 9.36
CA SER A 403 4.94 34.89 8.84
C SER A 403 3.96 35.35 9.92
N VAL A 404 4.17 34.94 11.18
CA VAL A 404 3.42 35.46 12.33
C VAL A 404 3.80 36.91 12.63
N ILE A 405 5.10 37.24 12.50
CA ILE A 405 5.62 38.58 12.80
C ILE A 405 5.27 39.56 11.67
N HIS A 406 5.61 39.19 10.42
CA HIS A 406 5.33 40.03 9.25
C HIS A 406 5.33 39.16 7.96
N PRO A 407 4.39 39.35 7.02
CA PRO A 407 4.32 38.58 5.77
C PRO A 407 5.63 38.60 4.95
N ALA A 408 6.32 39.75 4.87
CA ALA A 408 7.59 39.87 4.16
C ALA A 408 8.72 39.00 4.73
N LEU A 409 8.73 38.75 6.05
CA LEU A 409 9.68 37.82 6.67
C LEU A 409 9.35 36.37 6.25
N GLY A 410 8.07 36.03 6.16
CA GLY A 410 7.63 34.74 5.61
C GLY A 410 8.17 34.51 4.19
N THR A 411 8.03 35.52 3.31
CA THR A 411 8.56 35.46 1.94
C THR A 411 10.08 35.36 1.90
N LEU A 412 10.79 36.13 2.73
CA LEU A 412 12.27 36.11 2.81
C LEU A 412 12.77 34.72 3.23
N PHE A 413 12.19 34.13 4.28
CA PHE A 413 12.57 32.79 4.76
C PHE A 413 12.11 31.69 3.81
N GLY A 414 10.94 31.87 3.13
CA GLY A 414 10.48 31.00 2.06
C GLY A 414 11.48 30.92 0.91
N ALA A 415 11.99 32.06 0.46
CA ALA A 415 13.04 32.12 -0.55
C ALA A 415 14.31 31.35 -0.13
N GLY A 416 14.65 31.36 1.17
CA GLY A 416 15.76 30.58 1.73
C GLY A 416 15.52 29.06 1.70
N CYS A 417 14.25 28.61 1.78
CA CYS A 417 13.87 27.19 1.70
C CYS A 417 13.79 26.65 0.26
N LEU A 418 13.62 27.53 -0.74
CA LEU A 418 13.33 27.13 -2.12
C LEU A 418 14.43 26.25 -2.73
N TRP A 419 15.69 26.69 -2.66
CA TRP A 419 16.79 25.93 -3.26
C TRP A 419 17.06 24.59 -2.57
N PRO A 420 17.03 24.45 -1.23
CA PRO A 420 17.10 23.16 -0.56
C PRO A 420 15.96 22.22 -0.95
N LEU A 421 14.71 22.70 -1.13
CA LEU A 421 13.58 21.92 -1.58
C LEU A 421 13.76 21.44 -3.03
N LYS A 422 14.19 22.33 -3.94
CA LYS A 422 14.52 21.94 -5.31
C LYS A 422 15.63 20.88 -5.35
N LEU A 423 16.65 21.04 -4.52
CA LEU A 423 17.74 20.07 -4.41
C LEU A 423 17.25 18.72 -3.89
N LEU A 424 16.29 18.69 -2.94
CA LEU A 424 15.66 17.44 -2.49
C LEU A 424 14.98 16.70 -3.63
N ILE A 425 14.09 17.38 -4.38
CA ILE A 425 13.39 16.79 -5.53
C ILE A 425 14.41 16.32 -6.58
N TYR A 426 15.38 17.15 -6.93
CA TYR A 426 16.39 16.83 -7.93
C TYR A 426 17.23 15.59 -7.57
N LEU A 427 17.69 15.50 -6.31
CA LEU A 427 18.47 14.34 -5.85
C LEU A 427 17.64 13.04 -5.87
N THR A 428 16.40 13.07 -5.39
CA THR A 428 15.53 11.89 -5.41
C THR A 428 15.23 11.45 -6.83
N THR A 429 14.89 12.36 -7.75
CA THR A 429 14.61 12.07 -9.15
C THR A 429 15.84 11.49 -9.88
N ILE A 430 17.03 12.03 -9.67
CA ILE A 430 18.26 11.46 -10.28
C ILE A 430 18.52 10.04 -9.75
N MET A 431 18.43 9.86 -8.43
CA MET A 431 18.74 8.57 -7.81
C MET A 431 17.71 7.48 -8.14
N GLU A 432 16.47 7.85 -8.42
CA GLU A 432 15.44 6.94 -8.94
C GLU A 432 15.86 6.29 -10.27
N HIS A 433 16.50 7.07 -11.16
CA HIS A 433 16.93 6.59 -12.49
C HIS A 433 18.27 5.84 -12.48
N TRP A 434 18.88 5.65 -11.32
CA TRP A 434 20.11 4.85 -11.23
C TRP A 434 19.83 3.37 -11.50
N PRO A 435 20.79 2.65 -12.12
CA PRO A 435 20.62 1.23 -12.40
C PRO A 435 20.26 0.45 -11.13
N GLN A 436 19.22 -0.36 -11.19
CA GLN A 436 18.76 -1.20 -10.06
C GLN A 436 18.44 -0.39 -8.78
N ALA A 437 17.94 0.86 -8.90
CA ALA A 437 17.57 1.68 -7.74
C ALA A 437 16.55 0.97 -6.84
N GLN A 438 15.72 0.16 -7.44
CA GLN A 438 14.69 -0.64 -6.78
C GLN A 438 14.87 -2.13 -7.12
N TRP A 439 14.86 -2.97 -6.10
CA TRP A 439 14.83 -4.42 -6.25
C TRP A 439 13.48 -4.96 -5.83
N ILE A 440 12.78 -5.61 -6.77
CA ILE A 440 11.54 -6.33 -6.51
C ILE A 440 11.92 -7.72 -5.97
N VAL A 441 11.36 -8.09 -4.83
CA VAL A 441 11.62 -9.37 -4.15
C VAL A 441 10.29 -10.01 -3.80
N ALA A 442 10.14 -11.29 -4.13
CA ALA A 442 8.96 -12.05 -3.74
C ALA A 442 8.71 -11.97 -2.22
N SER A 443 7.45 -11.93 -1.84
CA SER A 443 7.06 -11.90 -0.42
C SER A 443 7.60 -13.16 0.28
N PRO A 444 8.45 -13.03 1.32
CA PRO A 444 8.90 -14.18 2.07
C PRO A 444 7.74 -14.79 2.87
N PRO A 445 7.70 -16.10 3.11
CA PRO A 445 6.75 -16.71 4.04
C PRO A 445 6.80 -16.05 5.41
N LEU A 446 5.65 -15.96 6.09
CA LEU A 446 5.56 -15.32 7.41
C LEU A 446 6.51 -15.93 8.44
N GLU A 447 6.73 -17.25 8.38
CA GLU A 447 7.63 -17.98 9.26
C GLU A 447 9.07 -17.45 9.15
N TRP A 448 9.51 -17.05 7.95
CA TRP A 448 10.83 -16.47 7.73
C TRP A 448 10.95 -15.08 8.30
N VAL A 449 9.89 -14.27 8.19
CA VAL A 449 9.81 -12.94 8.82
C VAL A 449 9.91 -13.07 10.34
N LEU A 450 9.14 -13.98 10.93
CA LEU A 450 9.16 -14.24 12.38
C LEU A 450 10.52 -14.76 12.85
N LEU A 451 11.12 -15.69 12.10
CA LEU A 451 12.44 -16.23 12.41
C LEU A 451 13.53 -15.15 12.33
N PHE A 452 13.49 -14.28 11.32
CA PHE A 452 14.41 -13.15 11.21
C PHE A 452 14.32 -12.22 12.43
N HIS A 453 13.11 -11.85 12.84
CA HIS A 453 12.93 -10.98 14.01
C HIS A 453 13.27 -11.68 15.33
N ALA A 454 13.00 -12.98 15.46
CA ALA A 454 13.45 -13.76 16.60
C ALA A 454 14.99 -13.81 16.70
N LEU A 455 15.66 -13.97 15.55
CA LEU A 455 17.12 -13.91 15.47
C LEU A 455 17.64 -12.51 15.82
N LEU A 456 16.98 -11.46 15.34
CA LEU A 456 17.30 -10.08 15.66
C LEU A 456 17.16 -9.81 17.17
N LEU A 457 16.08 -10.29 17.80
CA LEU A 457 15.87 -10.22 19.25
C LEU A 457 16.94 -11.00 20.02
N ALA A 458 17.35 -12.17 19.54
CA ALA A 458 18.43 -12.93 20.12
C ALA A 458 19.78 -12.19 20.01
N VAL A 459 20.07 -11.59 18.84
CA VAL A 459 21.22 -10.69 18.68
C VAL A 459 21.14 -9.56 19.72
N PHE A 460 19.97 -8.91 19.84
CA PHE A 460 19.72 -7.88 20.85
C PHE A 460 20.06 -8.38 22.24
N PHE A 461 19.53 -9.51 22.66
CA PHE A 461 19.73 -10.06 24.01
C PHE A 461 21.20 -10.40 24.30
N PHE A 462 21.90 -11.02 23.37
CA PHE A 462 23.27 -11.46 23.58
C PHE A 462 24.32 -10.36 23.37
N TYR A 463 24.05 -9.36 22.53
CA TYR A 463 24.98 -8.26 22.23
C TYR A 463 24.70 -7.00 23.06
N TRP A 464 23.65 -6.97 23.90
CA TRP A 464 23.37 -5.83 24.74
C TRP A 464 24.59 -5.46 25.61
N PRO A 465 25.03 -4.18 25.61
CA PRO A 465 26.17 -3.75 26.43
C PRO A 465 25.92 -3.96 27.91
N ARG A 466 26.82 -4.67 28.58
CA ARG A 466 26.75 -4.92 30.00
C ARG A 466 27.80 -4.12 30.73
N PRO A 467 27.44 -3.44 31.80
CA PRO A 467 28.43 -2.73 32.61
C PRO A 467 29.44 -3.75 33.16
N LYS A 468 30.73 -3.47 32.93
CA LYS A 468 31.81 -4.24 33.51
C LYS A 468 32.04 -3.72 34.93
N PRO A 469 31.85 -4.52 35.98
CA PRO A 469 32.14 -4.09 37.35
C PRO A 469 33.67 -3.93 37.56
N GLU A 470 34.06 -3.01 38.43
CA GLU A 470 35.47 -2.76 38.74
C GLU A 470 36.15 -4.02 39.25
N LYS A 471 35.45 -4.84 40.06
CA LYS A 471 35.89 -6.16 40.52
C LYS A 471 34.87 -7.21 40.11
N PRO A 472 35.09 -7.96 39.01
CA PRO A 472 34.16 -8.95 38.54
C PRO A 472 34.14 -10.17 39.48
N SER A 473 32.92 -10.50 39.98
CA SER A 473 32.68 -11.75 40.73
C SER A 473 32.77 -12.98 39.84
N GLU A 474 32.94 -14.17 40.44
CA GLU A 474 32.94 -15.43 39.67
C GLU A 474 31.61 -15.61 38.89
N LEU A 475 30.48 -15.29 39.52
CA LEU A 475 29.18 -15.31 38.86
C LEU A 475 29.14 -14.36 37.63
N TRP A 476 29.76 -13.20 37.71
CA TRP A 476 29.88 -12.29 36.57
C TRP A 476 30.73 -12.86 35.43
N LYS A 477 31.85 -13.53 35.77
CA LYS A 477 32.72 -14.20 34.78
C LYS A 477 31.99 -15.34 34.06
N GLU A 478 31.27 -16.20 34.79
CA GLU A 478 30.47 -17.28 34.22
C GLU A 478 29.35 -16.75 33.32
N THR A 479 28.60 -15.76 33.79
CA THR A 479 27.55 -15.11 33.05
C THR A 479 28.10 -14.49 31.77
N ASN A 480 29.23 -13.76 31.83
CA ASN A 480 29.86 -13.17 30.66
C ASN A 480 30.36 -14.23 29.65
N ALA A 481 30.93 -15.35 30.15
CA ALA A 481 31.33 -16.48 29.32
C ALA A 481 30.14 -17.13 28.61
N PHE A 482 28.99 -17.27 29.29
CA PHE A 482 27.74 -17.73 28.66
C PHE A 482 27.33 -16.82 27.50
N PHE A 483 27.34 -15.51 27.67
CA PHE A 483 26.96 -14.57 26.62
C PHE A 483 27.98 -14.54 25.47
N LEU A 484 29.27 -14.66 25.74
CA LEU A 484 30.29 -14.75 24.67
C LEU A 484 30.14 -16.03 23.83
N ARG A 485 29.80 -17.16 24.47
CA ARG A 485 29.45 -18.40 23.73
C ARG A 485 28.17 -18.23 22.92
N GLY A 486 27.12 -17.67 23.52
CA GLY A 486 25.86 -17.38 22.82
C GLY A 486 26.05 -16.49 21.59
N ARG A 487 26.90 -15.45 21.65
CA ARG A 487 27.26 -14.60 20.47
C ARG A 487 27.80 -15.42 19.31
N ARG A 488 28.71 -16.38 19.58
CA ARG A 488 29.26 -17.26 18.50
C ARG A 488 28.17 -18.14 17.90
N TRP A 489 27.31 -18.75 18.73
CA TRP A 489 26.21 -19.57 18.23
C TRP A 489 25.21 -18.78 17.40
N ILE A 490 24.86 -17.57 17.80
CA ILE A 490 23.95 -16.71 17.03
C ILE A 490 24.57 -16.32 15.71
N PHE A 491 25.86 -15.98 15.66
CA PHE A 491 26.56 -15.70 14.40
C PHE A 491 26.47 -16.89 13.43
N TRP A 492 26.78 -18.10 13.91
CA TRP A 492 26.69 -19.30 13.07
C TRP A 492 25.27 -19.62 12.65
N LEU A 493 24.28 -19.41 13.52
CA LEU A 493 22.87 -19.60 13.20
C LEU A 493 22.40 -18.60 12.13
N ALA A 494 22.81 -17.35 12.22
CA ALA A 494 22.50 -16.32 11.23
C ALA A 494 23.14 -16.64 9.87
N LEU A 495 24.42 -17.04 9.89
CA LEU A 495 25.12 -17.46 8.66
C LEU A 495 24.46 -18.69 8.03
N PHE A 496 24.13 -19.70 8.84
CA PHE A 496 23.39 -20.89 8.40
C PHE A 496 22.05 -20.51 7.76
N PHE A 497 21.28 -19.63 8.40
CA PHE A 497 20.02 -19.13 7.86
C PHE A 497 20.18 -18.45 6.49
N ILE A 498 21.18 -17.57 6.35
CA ILE A 498 21.49 -16.90 5.07
C ILE A 498 21.86 -17.93 3.98
N LEU A 499 22.71 -18.89 4.32
CA LEU A 499 23.13 -19.92 3.38
C LEU A 499 21.97 -20.82 2.95
N VAL A 500 21.13 -21.25 3.89
CA VAL A 500 19.94 -22.06 3.59
C VAL A 500 18.95 -21.26 2.73
N SER A 501 18.74 -19.98 3.03
CA SER A 501 17.89 -19.10 2.22
C SER A 501 18.41 -18.96 0.79
N ALA A 502 19.72 -18.77 0.63
CA ALA A 502 20.36 -18.67 -0.70
C ALA A 502 20.24 -19.98 -1.48
N VAL A 503 20.51 -21.12 -0.84
CA VAL A 503 20.37 -22.46 -1.46
C VAL A 503 18.91 -22.72 -1.86
N PHE A 504 17.95 -22.38 -1.00
CA PHE A 504 16.52 -22.55 -1.28
C PHE A 504 16.07 -21.67 -2.46
N ALA A 505 16.53 -20.42 -2.51
CA ALA A 505 16.25 -19.52 -3.63
C ALA A 505 16.79 -20.04 -4.97
N VAL A 506 18.03 -20.55 -4.98
CA VAL A 506 18.65 -21.16 -6.18
C VAL A 506 17.90 -22.42 -6.58
N PHE A 507 17.59 -23.30 -5.61
CA PHE A 507 16.88 -24.54 -5.87
C PHE A 507 15.50 -24.31 -6.50
N ASN A 508 14.72 -23.35 -5.95
CA ASN A 508 13.41 -22.99 -6.50
C ASN A 508 13.51 -22.40 -7.92
N LYS A 509 14.57 -21.66 -8.21
CA LYS A 509 14.80 -21.08 -9.55
C LYS A 509 15.20 -22.15 -10.60
N CYS A 510 15.85 -23.23 -10.18
CA CYS A 510 16.29 -24.32 -11.06
C CYS A 510 15.23 -25.39 -11.31
N LYS A 511 14.18 -25.45 -10.46
CA LYS A 511 13.10 -26.45 -10.60
C LYS A 511 12.15 -26.04 -11.72
N SER A 512 11.83 -27.00 -12.63
CA SER A 512 10.73 -26.79 -13.60
C SER A 512 9.44 -26.49 -12.84
N GLN A 513 8.82 -25.36 -13.16
CA GLN A 513 7.56 -24.93 -12.56
C GLN A 513 6.38 -25.54 -13.33
N PRO A 514 5.24 -25.80 -12.70
CA PRO A 514 4.02 -26.09 -13.44
C PRO A 514 3.60 -24.88 -14.30
N PHE A 515 2.77 -25.08 -15.30
CA PHE A 515 2.07 -23.96 -15.93
C PHE A 515 1.05 -23.41 -14.92
N ARG A 516 1.09 -22.12 -14.65
CA ARG A 516 0.28 -21.45 -13.63
C ARG A 516 -0.57 -20.38 -14.28
N VAL A 517 -1.85 -20.36 -13.92
CA VAL A 517 -2.84 -19.40 -14.35
C VAL A 517 -3.47 -18.76 -13.12
N VAL A 518 -3.53 -17.43 -13.09
CA VAL A 518 -4.13 -16.69 -11.99
C VAL A 518 -5.14 -15.69 -12.53
N PHE A 519 -6.40 -15.90 -12.18
CA PHE A 519 -7.49 -14.98 -12.44
C PHE A 519 -7.59 -14.00 -11.28
N LEU A 520 -7.24 -12.75 -11.53
CA LEU A 520 -7.19 -11.71 -10.49
C LEU A 520 -8.56 -11.08 -10.28
N ALA A 521 -8.86 -10.76 -9.04
CA ALA A 521 -10.06 -10.02 -8.64
C ALA A 521 -9.81 -8.51 -8.83
N VAL A 522 -10.00 -8.00 -10.04
CA VAL A 522 -9.77 -6.59 -10.40
C VAL A 522 -11.03 -5.71 -10.24
N GLY A 523 -12.09 -6.27 -9.68
CA GLY A 523 -13.39 -5.62 -9.62
C GLY A 523 -14.17 -5.85 -10.91
N HIS A 524 -14.59 -4.80 -11.60
CA HIS A 524 -15.15 -4.93 -12.94
C HIS A 524 -14.02 -5.02 -13.96
N GLY A 525 -14.03 -6.04 -14.79
CA GLY A 525 -13.03 -6.28 -15.83
C GLY A 525 -12.30 -7.62 -15.69
N ASN A 526 -11.43 -7.90 -16.63
CA ASN A 526 -10.64 -9.12 -16.69
C ASN A 526 -9.16 -8.84 -16.42
N ALA A 527 -8.50 -9.74 -15.70
CA ALA A 527 -7.05 -9.78 -15.62
C ALA A 527 -6.58 -11.21 -15.32
N VAL A 528 -5.83 -11.79 -16.24
CA VAL A 528 -5.29 -13.14 -16.13
C VAL A 528 -3.79 -13.11 -16.26
N VAL A 529 -3.08 -13.67 -15.28
CA VAL A 529 -1.63 -13.82 -15.32
C VAL A 529 -1.30 -15.28 -15.67
N LEU A 530 -0.53 -15.46 -16.73
CA LEU A 530 -0.06 -16.76 -17.24
C LEU A 530 1.44 -16.87 -16.96
N GLN A 531 1.84 -17.90 -16.23
CA GLN A 531 3.26 -18.18 -15.98
C GLN A 531 3.64 -19.52 -16.59
N SER A 532 4.55 -19.47 -17.56
CA SER A 532 5.03 -20.67 -18.25
C SER A 532 5.90 -21.56 -17.34
N PRO A 533 6.07 -22.85 -17.68
CA PRO A 533 6.98 -23.75 -16.96
C PRO A 533 8.46 -23.28 -16.97
N ARG A 534 8.80 -22.35 -17.84
CA ARG A 534 10.12 -21.71 -17.93
C ARG A 534 10.20 -20.36 -17.20
N GLY A 535 9.15 -19.99 -16.44
CA GLY A 535 9.09 -18.76 -15.65
C GLY A 535 8.75 -17.49 -16.44
N LYS A 536 8.46 -17.57 -17.74
CA LYS A 536 8.00 -16.42 -18.54
C LYS A 536 6.59 -16.06 -18.18
N VAL A 537 6.32 -14.76 -18.02
CA VAL A 537 5.02 -14.23 -17.59
C VAL A 537 4.36 -13.48 -18.72
N PHE A 538 3.08 -13.80 -18.97
CA PHE A 538 2.20 -13.08 -19.88
C PHE A 538 0.95 -12.62 -19.11
N ILE A 539 0.37 -11.53 -19.56
CA ILE A 539 -0.86 -10.97 -18.97
C ILE A 539 -1.91 -10.84 -20.05
N VAL A 540 -3.09 -11.38 -19.82
CA VAL A 540 -4.26 -11.20 -20.67
C VAL A 540 -5.22 -10.28 -19.94
N ASP A 541 -5.44 -9.10 -20.49
CA ASP A 541 -6.16 -7.97 -19.91
C ASP A 541 -5.60 -7.51 -18.55
N GLY A 542 -6.00 -6.36 -18.09
CA GLY A 542 -5.45 -5.76 -16.89
C GLY A 542 -6.47 -5.24 -15.87
N GLY A 543 -7.76 -5.35 -16.21
CA GLY A 543 -8.80 -4.68 -15.46
C GLY A 543 -8.80 -3.17 -15.70
N LYS A 544 -9.54 -2.46 -14.88
CA LYS A 544 -9.64 -1.01 -14.95
C LYS A 544 -8.37 -0.32 -14.46
N GLU A 545 -8.02 0.84 -15.05
CA GLU A 545 -6.93 1.68 -14.57
C GLU A 545 -7.12 2.01 -13.08
N SER A 546 -6.12 1.68 -12.27
CA SER A 546 -6.05 2.09 -10.87
C SER A 546 -5.17 3.31 -10.73
N LYS A 547 -5.73 4.41 -10.21
CA LYS A 547 -4.98 5.65 -9.94
C LYS A 547 -4.36 5.61 -8.55
N GLY A 548 -3.14 6.09 -8.44
CA GLY A 548 -2.39 6.16 -7.18
C GLY A 548 -1.17 5.23 -7.14
N PRO A 549 -0.51 5.13 -5.98
CA PRO A 549 0.72 4.34 -5.83
C PRO A 549 0.56 2.89 -6.28
N ASP A 550 1.60 2.31 -6.86
CA ASP A 550 1.63 0.96 -7.47
C ASP A 550 1.03 -0.16 -6.59
N ARG A 551 1.17 -0.04 -5.26
CA ARG A 551 0.61 -1.01 -4.31
C ARG A 551 -0.94 -1.10 -4.30
N TYR A 552 -1.62 -0.12 -4.86
CA TYR A 552 -3.08 -0.10 -5.02
C TYR A 552 -3.52 -0.62 -6.39
N GLN A 553 -2.56 -0.83 -7.30
CA GLN A 553 -2.79 -1.36 -8.65
C GLN A 553 -2.75 -2.88 -8.57
N THR A 554 -3.88 -3.54 -8.73
CA THR A 554 -4.07 -4.97 -8.44
C THR A 554 -3.05 -5.88 -9.15
N VAL A 555 -2.88 -5.70 -10.47
CA VAL A 555 -1.96 -6.53 -11.27
C VAL A 555 -0.51 -6.28 -10.85
N VAL A 556 -0.11 -5.02 -10.70
CA VAL A 556 1.25 -4.62 -10.27
C VAL A 556 1.57 -5.17 -8.87
N ALA A 557 0.63 -5.06 -7.92
CA ALA A 557 0.80 -5.58 -6.57
C ALA A 557 1.00 -7.11 -6.57
N TYR A 558 0.22 -7.84 -7.39
CA TYR A 558 0.39 -9.28 -7.57
C TYR A 558 1.76 -9.62 -8.15
N LEU A 559 2.19 -8.96 -9.24
CA LEU A 559 3.49 -9.20 -9.86
C LEU A 559 4.66 -8.95 -8.88
N ARG A 560 4.56 -7.90 -8.07
CA ARG A 560 5.54 -7.60 -7.01
C ARG A 560 5.55 -8.69 -5.94
N HIS A 561 4.38 -9.13 -5.49
CA HIS A 561 4.23 -10.18 -4.48
C HIS A 561 4.92 -11.49 -4.92
N GLU A 562 4.78 -11.85 -6.19
CA GLU A 562 5.42 -13.02 -6.78
C GLU A 562 6.91 -12.80 -7.13
N GLY A 563 7.42 -11.58 -6.98
CA GLY A 563 8.82 -11.25 -7.31
C GLY A 563 9.14 -11.24 -8.80
N ILE A 564 8.13 -11.03 -9.64
CA ILE A 564 8.28 -10.95 -11.10
C ILE A 564 9.02 -9.67 -11.45
N GLN A 565 10.05 -9.77 -12.30
CA GLN A 565 10.92 -8.65 -12.67
C GLN A 565 10.57 -8.08 -14.05
N GLU A 566 10.00 -8.89 -14.94
CA GLU A 566 9.73 -8.57 -16.34
C GLU A 566 8.49 -9.31 -16.82
N VAL A 567 7.79 -8.74 -17.80
CA VAL A 567 6.62 -9.30 -18.46
C VAL A 567 6.97 -9.61 -19.91
N ALA A 568 6.88 -10.89 -20.31
CA ALA A 568 7.24 -11.32 -21.65
C ALA A 568 6.27 -10.79 -22.71
N GLY A 569 5.00 -10.67 -22.37
CA GLY A 569 4.01 -10.05 -23.24
C GLY A 569 2.71 -9.74 -22.53
N VAL A 570 1.97 -8.79 -23.11
CA VAL A 570 0.61 -8.45 -22.70
C VAL A 570 -0.33 -8.65 -23.89
N LEU A 571 -1.50 -9.21 -23.65
CA LEU A 571 -2.56 -9.33 -24.63
C LEU A 571 -3.76 -8.51 -24.19
N ASN A 572 -4.21 -7.60 -25.03
CA ASN A 572 -5.47 -6.89 -24.88
C ASN A 572 -6.53 -7.60 -25.72
N THR A 573 -7.60 -8.09 -25.07
CA THR A 573 -8.69 -8.79 -25.81
C THR A 573 -9.51 -7.83 -26.67
N HIS A 574 -9.82 -6.64 -26.14
CA HIS A 574 -10.54 -5.58 -26.84
C HIS A 574 -10.28 -4.22 -26.14
N PRO A 575 -10.61 -3.08 -26.78
CA PRO A 575 -10.12 -1.76 -26.36
C PRO A 575 -10.87 -1.10 -25.19
N ASP A 576 -11.73 -1.82 -24.46
CA ASP A 576 -12.49 -1.24 -23.35
C ASP A 576 -11.64 -0.94 -22.10
N GLU A 577 -12.01 0.11 -21.36
CA GLU A 577 -11.25 0.64 -20.21
C GLU A 577 -11.00 -0.42 -19.12
N ASP A 578 -11.97 -1.31 -18.90
CA ASP A 578 -11.90 -2.37 -17.89
C ASP A 578 -11.09 -3.61 -18.32
N HIS A 579 -10.44 -3.54 -19.48
CA HIS A 579 -9.46 -4.52 -19.99
C HIS A 579 -8.08 -3.89 -20.18
N VAL A 580 -8.03 -2.73 -20.82
CA VAL A 580 -6.78 -2.02 -21.16
C VAL A 580 -6.19 -1.27 -19.96
N GLY A 581 -7.03 -0.73 -19.08
CA GLY A 581 -6.62 0.26 -18.09
C GLY A 581 -5.50 -0.24 -17.16
N GLY A 582 -5.62 -1.46 -16.65
CA GLY A 582 -4.58 -2.04 -15.77
C GLY A 582 -3.30 -2.44 -16.50
N LEU A 583 -3.36 -2.69 -17.82
CA LEU A 583 -2.15 -2.91 -18.64
C LEU A 583 -1.28 -1.64 -18.70
N LEU A 584 -1.88 -0.46 -18.72
CA LEU A 584 -1.14 0.82 -18.61
C LEU A 584 -0.34 0.89 -17.32
N ASN A 585 -0.95 0.47 -16.21
CA ASN A 585 -0.24 0.42 -14.92
C ASN A 585 0.97 -0.54 -14.99
N VAL A 586 0.80 -1.72 -15.58
CA VAL A 586 1.90 -2.70 -15.74
C VAL A 586 3.02 -2.12 -16.60
N ILE A 587 2.70 -1.53 -17.74
CA ILE A 587 3.69 -0.94 -18.66
C ILE A 587 4.40 0.25 -18.03
N GLY A 588 3.72 0.98 -17.15
CA GLY A 588 4.31 2.06 -16.35
C GLY A 588 5.47 1.59 -15.49
N VAL A 589 5.35 0.40 -14.89
CA VAL A 589 6.24 -0.11 -13.82
C VAL A 589 7.21 -1.18 -14.32
N TYR A 590 6.78 -2.05 -15.24
CA TYR A 590 7.52 -3.23 -15.68
C TYR A 590 8.11 -3.10 -17.09
N PRO A 591 9.28 -3.67 -17.35
CA PRO A 591 9.71 -3.97 -18.71
C PRO A 591 8.72 -4.96 -19.34
N VAL A 592 8.06 -4.55 -20.44
CA VAL A 592 7.18 -5.38 -21.26
C VAL A 592 7.84 -5.53 -22.62
N PHE A 593 8.02 -6.77 -23.09
CA PHE A 593 8.76 -7.02 -24.32
C PHE A 593 7.89 -7.06 -25.57
N MET A 594 6.61 -7.39 -25.46
CA MET A 594 5.69 -7.55 -26.58
C MET A 594 4.27 -7.19 -26.19
N ALA A 595 3.54 -6.59 -27.12
CA ALA A 595 2.10 -6.40 -27.00
C ALA A 595 1.36 -7.18 -28.08
N TYR A 596 0.19 -7.66 -27.74
CA TYR A 596 -0.72 -8.38 -28.65
C TYR A 596 -2.11 -7.77 -28.54
N GLU A 597 -2.78 -7.61 -29.69
CA GLU A 597 -4.16 -7.12 -29.77
C GLU A 597 -4.83 -7.62 -31.05
N GLY A 598 -6.16 -7.52 -31.16
CA GLY A 598 -6.87 -7.89 -32.37
C GLY A 598 -6.51 -6.99 -33.57
N SER A 599 -6.46 -7.54 -34.79
CA SER A 599 -6.13 -6.77 -36.00
C SER A 599 -7.10 -5.63 -36.28
N GLN A 600 -8.32 -5.70 -35.76
CA GLN A 600 -9.38 -4.71 -35.90
C GLN A 600 -9.63 -3.90 -34.60
N ALA A 601 -8.73 -3.98 -33.64
CA ALA A 601 -8.85 -3.20 -32.42
C ALA A 601 -8.72 -1.70 -32.73
N HIS A 602 -9.74 -0.94 -32.40
CA HIS A 602 -9.75 0.52 -32.55
C HIS A 602 -10.79 1.11 -31.60
N SER A 603 -10.40 2.17 -30.89
CA SER A 603 -11.33 2.91 -30.03
C SER A 603 -10.93 4.38 -29.93
N ASP A 604 -11.92 5.26 -29.92
CA ASP A 604 -11.74 6.69 -29.65
C ASP A 604 -11.61 6.98 -28.14
N SER A 605 -11.62 5.93 -27.30
CA SER A 605 -11.45 6.05 -25.86
C SER A 605 -10.09 6.67 -25.52
N HIS A 606 -10.07 7.66 -24.64
CA HIS A 606 -8.84 8.31 -24.16
C HIS A 606 -7.85 7.29 -23.55
N ILE A 607 -8.35 6.29 -22.86
CA ILE A 607 -7.51 5.25 -22.22
C ILE A 607 -6.83 4.38 -23.27
N TYR A 608 -7.55 3.99 -24.33
CA TYR A 608 -6.95 3.20 -25.40
C TYR A 608 -5.93 4.00 -26.21
N GLN A 609 -6.21 5.27 -26.50
CA GLN A 609 -5.24 6.16 -27.15
C GLN A 609 -3.98 6.35 -26.32
N LEU A 610 -4.12 6.45 -24.99
CA LEU A 610 -3.00 6.53 -24.06
C LEU A 610 -2.19 5.22 -24.06
N TYR A 611 -2.87 4.07 -24.10
CA TYR A 611 -2.26 2.75 -24.22
C TYR A 611 -1.40 2.65 -25.50
N GLU A 612 -1.94 2.91 -26.67
CA GLU A 612 -1.17 2.90 -27.92
C GLU A 612 0.01 3.87 -27.91
N THR A 613 -0.22 5.10 -27.41
CA THR A 613 0.82 6.13 -27.33
C THR A 613 1.96 5.70 -26.41
N THR A 614 1.64 5.07 -25.28
CA THR A 614 2.63 4.57 -24.32
C THR A 614 3.49 3.46 -24.92
N PHE A 615 2.89 2.53 -25.66
CA PHE A 615 3.66 1.48 -26.37
C PHE A 615 4.62 2.07 -27.40
N ARG A 616 4.15 3.01 -28.21
CA ARG A 616 4.99 3.69 -29.21
C ARG A 616 6.14 4.45 -28.56
N GLN A 617 5.89 5.17 -27.48
CA GLN A 617 6.92 5.92 -26.75
C GLN A 617 7.98 5.01 -26.13
N LYS A 618 7.57 3.87 -25.57
CA LYS A 618 8.49 2.90 -24.98
C LYS A 618 9.14 1.96 -26.01
N GLY A 619 8.76 2.05 -27.28
CA GLY A 619 9.29 1.19 -28.35
C GLY A 619 8.92 -0.28 -28.21
N ILE A 620 7.77 -0.59 -27.60
CA ILE A 620 7.28 -1.95 -27.41
C ILE A 620 6.60 -2.39 -28.72
N PRO A 621 7.07 -3.48 -29.39
CA PRO A 621 6.46 -3.97 -30.61
C PRO A 621 5.07 -4.53 -30.33
N THR A 622 4.11 -4.17 -31.18
CA THR A 622 2.73 -4.66 -31.14
C THR A 622 2.48 -5.63 -32.29
N ILE A 623 1.89 -6.78 -32.00
CA ILE A 623 1.47 -7.80 -32.96
C ILE A 623 -0.04 -7.86 -32.97
N HIS A 624 -0.60 -7.71 -34.19
CA HIS A 624 -2.04 -7.87 -34.40
C HIS A 624 -2.37 -9.33 -34.69
N LEU A 625 -3.42 -9.83 -34.05
CA LEU A 625 -3.81 -11.22 -34.05
C LEU A 625 -5.19 -11.43 -34.68
N ASP A 626 -5.31 -12.51 -35.44
CA ASP A 626 -6.55 -13.01 -36.03
C ASP A 626 -6.74 -14.51 -35.77
N GLU A 627 -7.92 -15.05 -36.11
CA GLU A 627 -8.20 -16.50 -36.02
C GLU A 627 -7.14 -17.31 -36.79
N GLY A 628 -6.55 -18.29 -36.12
CA GLY A 628 -5.50 -19.17 -36.66
C GLY A 628 -4.07 -18.77 -36.27
N ASP A 629 -3.87 -17.56 -35.73
CA ASP A 629 -2.58 -17.11 -35.23
C ASP A 629 -2.19 -17.82 -33.94
N GLN A 630 -0.88 -17.84 -33.66
CA GLN A 630 -0.33 -18.39 -32.41
C GLN A 630 0.51 -17.36 -31.67
N VAL A 631 0.27 -17.22 -30.38
CA VAL A 631 1.14 -16.44 -29.49
C VAL A 631 2.32 -17.30 -29.03
N LEU A 632 3.54 -16.86 -29.38
CA LEU A 632 4.77 -17.57 -29.07
C LEU A 632 5.41 -17.05 -27.78
N GLY A 633 6.21 -17.90 -27.13
CA GLY A 633 7.03 -17.50 -25.98
C GLY A 633 6.68 -18.21 -24.66
N LEU A 634 5.55 -18.90 -24.54
CA LEU A 634 5.18 -19.70 -23.36
C LEU A 634 5.90 -21.06 -23.27
N GLY A 635 6.88 -21.33 -24.17
CA GLY A 635 7.62 -22.59 -24.17
C GLY A 635 6.80 -23.77 -24.68
N PRO A 636 6.53 -24.82 -23.85
CA PRO A 636 5.78 -26.00 -24.30
C PRO A 636 4.25 -25.79 -24.30
N VAL A 637 3.78 -24.62 -23.88
CA VAL A 637 2.36 -24.28 -23.87
C VAL A 637 1.95 -23.81 -25.27
N VAL A 638 0.88 -24.35 -25.81
CA VAL A 638 0.33 -23.97 -27.10
C VAL A 638 -0.75 -22.89 -26.87
N TRP A 639 -0.61 -21.75 -27.52
CA TRP A 639 -1.55 -20.64 -27.39
C TRP A 639 -2.06 -20.25 -28.79
N ASN A 640 -3.27 -20.70 -29.12
CA ASN A 640 -3.93 -20.42 -30.39
C ASN A 640 -4.99 -19.34 -30.21
N ILE A 641 -5.15 -18.51 -31.23
CA ILE A 641 -6.24 -17.55 -31.36
C ILE A 641 -7.37 -18.19 -32.18
N VAL A 642 -8.57 -18.25 -31.62
CA VAL A 642 -9.72 -18.92 -32.22
C VAL A 642 -10.84 -17.95 -32.66
N HIS A 643 -10.67 -16.66 -32.40
CA HIS A 643 -11.53 -15.55 -32.78
C HIS A 643 -10.79 -14.22 -32.59
N PRO A 644 -11.06 -13.12 -33.36
CA PRO A 644 -12.02 -13.00 -34.49
C PRO A 644 -11.46 -13.51 -35.81
N GLY A 645 -12.35 -13.97 -36.67
CA GLY A 645 -12.00 -14.23 -38.07
C GLY A 645 -11.83 -12.92 -38.85
N VAL A 646 -10.91 -12.85 -39.82
CA VAL A 646 -10.55 -11.66 -40.61
C VAL A 646 -11.76 -10.99 -41.27
N GLN A 647 -12.77 -11.77 -41.65
CA GLN A 647 -13.98 -11.26 -42.33
C GLN A 647 -15.20 -11.13 -41.40
N PHE A 648 -15.00 -11.24 -40.09
CA PHE A 648 -16.11 -11.19 -39.15
C PHE A 648 -16.56 -9.72 -38.94
N HIS A 649 -17.83 -9.42 -39.22
CA HIS A 649 -18.47 -8.12 -39.03
C HIS A 649 -19.63 -8.25 -38.03
N PRO A 650 -19.45 -7.91 -36.76
CA PRO A 650 -20.38 -8.25 -35.66
C PRO A 650 -21.65 -7.36 -35.61
N GLY A 651 -21.68 -6.18 -36.22
CA GLY A 651 -22.80 -5.24 -36.08
C GLY A 651 -22.79 -4.45 -34.77
N LEU A 652 -23.93 -4.34 -34.07
CA LEU A 652 -24.04 -3.64 -32.78
C LEU A 652 -23.06 -4.24 -31.74
N HIS A 653 -22.43 -3.37 -30.92
CA HIS A 653 -21.38 -3.75 -29.95
C HIS A 653 -20.16 -4.39 -30.65
N GLU A 654 -19.63 -3.72 -31.64
CA GLU A 654 -18.56 -4.24 -32.50
C GLU A 654 -17.31 -4.60 -31.68
N ASP A 655 -16.91 -3.78 -30.72
CA ASP A 655 -15.67 -3.98 -29.95
C ASP A 655 -15.70 -5.24 -29.10
N ASN A 656 -16.76 -5.49 -28.34
CA ASN A 656 -16.93 -6.72 -27.55
C ASN A 656 -16.91 -7.97 -28.44
N ASN A 657 -17.64 -7.93 -29.57
CA ASN A 657 -17.71 -9.08 -30.47
C ASN A 657 -16.44 -9.31 -31.29
N ARG A 658 -15.48 -8.38 -31.27
CA ARG A 658 -14.14 -8.53 -31.85
C ARG A 658 -13.09 -8.93 -30.80
N SER A 659 -13.51 -9.28 -29.60
CA SER A 659 -12.59 -9.75 -28.57
C SER A 659 -11.69 -10.89 -29.08
N VAL A 660 -10.38 -10.77 -28.82
CA VAL A 660 -9.42 -11.84 -29.13
C VAL A 660 -9.65 -13.01 -28.18
N VAL A 661 -10.09 -14.15 -28.74
CA VAL A 661 -10.33 -15.35 -27.94
C VAL A 661 -9.11 -16.26 -28.00
N SER A 662 -8.57 -16.53 -26.82
CA SER A 662 -7.41 -17.39 -26.60
C SER A 662 -7.82 -18.81 -26.23
N LEU A 663 -7.30 -19.82 -26.95
CA LEU A 663 -7.29 -21.22 -26.53
C LEU A 663 -5.86 -21.62 -26.15
N ILE A 664 -5.65 -21.90 -24.87
CA ILE A 664 -4.34 -22.22 -24.29
C ILE A 664 -4.35 -23.69 -23.86
N THR A 665 -3.47 -24.49 -24.46
CA THR A 665 -3.41 -25.95 -24.21
C THR A 665 -2.03 -26.34 -23.63
N TYR A 666 -2.04 -27.05 -22.49
CA TYR A 666 -0.85 -27.62 -21.90
C TYR A 666 -1.18 -28.88 -21.10
N GLY A 667 -0.40 -29.97 -21.25
CA GLY A 667 -0.62 -31.22 -20.56
C GLY A 667 -2.00 -31.84 -20.85
N GLY A 668 -2.60 -31.54 -22.01
CA GLY A 668 -3.94 -31.97 -22.39
C GLY A 668 -5.10 -31.22 -21.71
N ILE A 669 -4.80 -30.17 -20.94
CA ILE A 669 -5.79 -29.28 -20.31
C ILE A 669 -5.95 -28.04 -21.18
N ASP A 670 -7.22 -27.71 -21.47
CA ASP A 670 -7.60 -26.55 -22.28
C ASP A 670 -8.16 -25.42 -21.42
N LEU A 671 -7.64 -24.22 -21.61
CA LEU A 671 -8.11 -22.98 -21.03
C LEU A 671 -8.60 -22.05 -22.14
N VAL A 672 -9.83 -21.54 -22.03
CA VAL A 672 -10.44 -20.57 -22.94
C VAL A 672 -10.61 -19.23 -22.23
N LEU A 673 -10.08 -18.17 -22.86
CA LEU A 673 -10.20 -16.77 -22.42
C LEU A 673 -10.91 -15.98 -23.54
N PRO A 674 -12.23 -15.75 -23.43
CA PRO A 674 -13.05 -15.21 -24.52
C PRO A 674 -13.16 -13.67 -24.52
N GLY A 675 -12.58 -12.97 -23.55
CA GLY A 675 -12.84 -11.55 -23.34
C GLY A 675 -14.34 -11.28 -23.11
N ASP A 676 -14.86 -10.20 -23.69
CA ASP A 676 -16.25 -9.77 -23.55
C ASP A 676 -17.15 -10.20 -24.71
N LEU A 677 -16.80 -11.32 -25.33
CA LEU A 677 -17.53 -11.88 -26.47
C LEU A 677 -19.01 -12.07 -26.15
N GLU A 678 -19.89 -11.54 -27.02
CA GLU A 678 -21.33 -11.62 -26.89
C GLU A 678 -21.92 -12.63 -27.90
N LYS A 679 -23.25 -12.74 -27.94
CA LYS A 679 -23.95 -13.74 -28.74
C LYS A 679 -23.51 -13.89 -30.18
N PRO A 680 -23.35 -12.81 -31.00
CA PRO A 680 -22.95 -12.97 -32.39
C PRO A 680 -21.56 -13.59 -32.55
N GLY A 681 -20.59 -13.12 -31.79
CA GLY A 681 -19.22 -13.66 -31.79
C GLY A 681 -19.14 -15.08 -31.26
N LEU A 682 -19.86 -15.38 -30.16
CA LEU A 682 -19.95 -16.74 -29.61
C LEU A 682 -20.54 -17.76 -30.60
N GLN A 683 -21.62 -17.40 -31.29
CA GLN A 683 -22.23 -18.29 -32.28
C GLN A 683 -21.30 -18.54 -33.48
N GLU A 684 -20.58 -17.54 -33.93
CA GLU A 684 -19.61 -17.66 -35.02
C GLU A 684 -18.42 -18.54 -34.60
N MET A 685 -17.84 -18.26 -33.44
CA MET A 685 -16.72 -19.02 -32.87
C MET A 685 -17.08 -20.51 -32.68
N LEU A 686 -18.21 -20.81 -32.02
CA LEU A 686 -18.64 -22.17 -31.74
C LEU A 686 -19.01 -22.97 -33.01
N LYS A 687 -19.54 -22.31 -34.05
CA LYS A 687 -19.86 -22.94 -35.33
C LYS A 687 -18.60 -23.39 -36.10
N LYS A 688 -17.53 -22.60 -36.01
CA LYS A 688 -16.27 -22.88 -36.70
C LYS A 688 -15.35 -23.84 -35.93
N ASN A 689 -15.34 -23.76 -34.60
CA ASN A 689 -14.32 -24.40 -33.76
C ASN A 689 -14.92 -25.57 -32.95
N GLN A 690 -15.05 -26.74 -33.56
CA GLN A 690 -15.47 -27.95 -32.85
C GLN A 690 -14.49 -28.39 -31.73
N VAL A 691 -13.26 -27.92 -31.79
CA VAL A 691 -12.20 -28.17 -30.76
C VAL A 691 -12.58 -27.60 -29.38
N LEU A 692 -13.47 -26.61 -29.34
CA LEU A 692 -13.91 -25.98 -28.07
C LEU A 692 -14.95 -26.80 -27.29
N SER A 693 -15.33 -27.99 -27.75
CA SER A 693 -16.21 -28.86 -26.96
C SER A 693 -15.45 -29.54 -25.81
N ASN A 694 -15.99 -29.48 -24.58
CA ASN A 694 -15.44 -30.08 -23.36
C ASN A 694 -14.10 -29.41 -22.92
N VAL A 695 -14.09 -28.08 -22.74
CA VAL A 695 -12.94 -27.34 -22.22
C VAL A 695 -12.78 -27.55 -20.70
N ASP A 696 -11.54 -27.55 -20.20
CA ASP A 696 -11.32 -27.74 -18.75
C ASP A 696 -11.57 -26.43 -17.99
N TRP A 697 -10.99 -25.32 -18.41
CA TRP A 697 -11.13 -24.01 -17.79
C TRP A 697 -11.71 -22.99 -18.75
N LEU A 698 -12.73 -22.26 -18.30
CA LEU A 698 -13.37 -21.17 -19.03
C LEU A 698 -13.43 -19.92 -18.14
N MET A 699 -12.89 -18.81 -18.61
CA MET A 699 -13.31 -17.51 -18.09
C MET A 699 -14.65 -17.17 -18.72
N ALA A 700 -15.66 -16.84 -17.93
CA ALA A 700 -16.99 -16.58 -18.49
C ALA A 700 -16.96 -15.33 -19.37
N PRO A 701 -17.50 -15.40 -20.62
CA PRO A 701 -17.56 -14.25 -21.48
C PRO A 701 -18.31 -13.07 -20.82
N HIS A 702 -17.86 -11.85 -21.08
CA HIS A 702 -18.44 -10.62 -20.58
C HIS A 702 -18.70 -10.69 -19.05
N HIS A 703 -17.70 -11.16 -18.31
CA HIS A 703 -17.68 -11.28 -16.85
C HIS A 703 -18.73 -12.24 -16.23
N GLY A 704 -19.46 -12.99 -17.08
CA GLY A 704 -20.58 -13.82 -16.67
C GLY A 704 -21.94 -13.11 -16.69
N ARG A 705 -22.03 -11.93 -17.28
CA ARG A 705 -23.31 -11.24 -17.53
C ARG A 705 -24.19 -12.02 -18.52
N ASN A 706 -25.48 -11.73 -18.50
CA ASN A 706 -26.41 -12.37 -19.43
C ASN A 706 -26.08 -12.11 -20.91
N SER A 707 -25.44 -10.97 -21.24
CA SER A 707 -24.94 -10.67 -22.58
C SER A 707 -23.85 -11.63 -23.08
N GLY A 708 -23.06 -12.23 -22.16
CA GLY A 708 -22.10 -13.30 -22.44
C GLY A 708 -22.75 -14.69 -22.66
N GLU A 709 -24.07 -14.77 -22.69
CA GLU A 709 -24.86 -16.00 -23.05
C GLU A 709 -24.40 -17.26 -22.29
N PRO A 710 -24.48 -17.33 -20.94
CA PRO A 710 -23.94 -18.44 -20.15
C PRO A 710 -24.48 -19.84 -20.56
N LEU A 711 -25.75 -19.94 -20.95
CA LEU A 711 -26.38 -21.19 -21.43
C LEU A 711 -25.83 -21.62 -22.79
N LEU A 712 -25.50 -20.70 -23.68
CA LEU A 712 -24.89 -21.01 -24.97
C LEU A 712 -23.46 -21.52 -24.78
N CYS A 713 -22.71 -20.87 -23.91
CA CYS A 713 -21.34 -21.26 -23.54
C CYS A 713 -21.33 -22.64 -22.86
N GLU A 714 -22.21 -22.88 -21.91
CA GLU A 714 -22.33 -24.18 -21.24
C GLU A 714 -22.61 -25.29 -22.27
N LYS A 715 -23.62 -25.15 -23.12
CA LYS A 715 -23.98 -26.16 -24.12
C LYS A 715 -22.93 -26.38 -25.19
N GLY A 716 -22.26 -25.29 -25.63
CA GLY A 716 -21.23 -25.33 -26.68
C GLY A 716 -19.90 -25.87 -26.22
N MET A 717 -19.43 -25.43 -25.05
CA MET A 717 -18.08 -25.69 -24.55
C MET A 717 -18.02 -26.70 -23.40
N ARG A 718 -19.12 -26.93 -22.67
CA ARG A 718 -19.22 -27.87 -21.52
C ARG A 718 -18.03 -27.76 -20.58
N PRO A 719 -17.77 -26.57 -20.02
CA PRO A 719 -16.59 -26.33 -19.21
C PRO A 719 -16.65 -27.11 -17.90
N ARG A 720 -15.46 -27.56 -17.42
CA ARG A 720 -15.36 -28.23 -16.12
C ARG A 720 -15.22 -27.21 -14.97
N PHE A 721 -14.45 -26.15 -15.19
CA PHE A 721 -14.23 -25.06 -14.26
C PHE A 721 -14.56 -23.74 -14.95
N VAL A 722 -15.31 -22.88 -14.26
CA VAL A 722 -15.72 -21.55 -14.79
C VAL A 722 -15.37 -20.47 -13.79
N VAL A 723 -14.80 -19.36 -14.27
CA VAL A 723 -14.47 -18.18 -13.48
C VAL A 723 -15.33 -17.01 -13.93
N LEU A 724 -16.14 -16.47 -13.02
CA LEU A 724 -16.87 -15.20 -13.18
C LEU A 724 -16.02 -14.05 -12.64
N SER A 725 -15.72 -13.06 -13.47
CA SER A 725 -14.76 -11.99 -13.16
C SER A 725 -15.43 -10.63 -13.02
N ASP A 726 -16.14 -10.39 -11.93
CA ASP A 726 -16.76 -9.08 -11.63
C ASP A 726 -16.67 -8.82 -10.10
N TYR A 727 -17.00 -7.58 -9.70
CA TYR A 727 -17.21 -7.22 -8.29
C TYR A 727 -18.55 -7.73 -7.73
N ARG A 728 -19.43 -8.26 -8.58
CA ARG A 728 -20.70 -8.88 -8.26
C ARG A 728 -20.70 -10.34 -8.65
N ASP A 729 -21.44 -11.15 -7.89
CA ASP A 729 -21.80 -12.50 -8.34
C ASP A 729 -23.04 -12.43 -9.23
N TYR A 730 -23.11 -13.32 -10.23
CA TYR A 730 -24.25 -13.47 -11.15
C TYR A 730 -24.93 -14.82 -10.92
N PRO A 731 -25.96 -14.90 -10.05
CA PRO A 731 -26.58 -16.18 -9.69
C PRO A 731 -27.13 -16.95 -10.87
N ASP A 732 -27.72 -16.26 -11.85
CA ASP A 732 -28.29 -16.90 -13.05
C ASP A 732 -27.21 -17.54 -13.93
N ALA A 733 -26.09 -16.83 -14.16
CA ALA A 733 -24.96 -17.39 -14.90
C ALA A 733 -24.31 -18.56 -14.14
N ARG A 734 -24.11 -18.38 -12.83
CA ARG A 734 -23.63 -19.47 -11.96
C ARG A 734 -24.51 -20.70 -12.05
N GLN A 735 -25.83 -20.53 -11.97
CA GLN A 735 -26.78 -21.65 -12.07
C GLN A 735 -26.74 -22.34 -13.44
N ALA A 736 -26.60 -21.57 -14.54
CA ALA A 736 -26.47 -22.13 -15.88
C ALA A 736 -25.27 -23.09 -15.98
N TYR A 737 -24.09 -22.67 -15.56
CA TYR A 737 -22.87 -23.50 -15.59
C TYR A 737 -22.91 -24.66 -14.59
N VAL A 738 -23.40 -24.44 -13.37
CA VAL A 738 -23.57 -25.51 -12.36
C VAL A 738 -24.55 -26.60 -12.84
N SER A 739 -25.62 -26.21 -13.55
CA SER A 739 -26.58 -27.17 -14.13
C SER A 739 -25.94 -28.07 -15.20
N GLY A 740 -24.89 -27.60 -15.89
CA GLY A 740 -24.07 -28.38 -16.81
C GLY A 740 -22.98 -29.24 -16.13
N GLY A 741 -22.85 -29.16 -14.80
CA GLY A 741 -21.87 -29.92 -14.02
C GLY A 741 -20.55 -29.19 -13.77
N ALA A 742 -20.43 -27.92 -14.12
CA ALA A 742 -19.22 -27.12 -13.89
C ALA A 742 -19.05 -26.72 -12.43
N VAL A 743 -17.79 -26.64 -11.99
CA VAL A 743 -17.39 -25.95 -10.74
C VAL A 743 -17.21 -24.47 -11.06
N VAL A 744 -17.99 -23.60 -10.40
CA VAL A 744 -18.03 -22.17 -10.70
C VAL A 744 -17.42 -21.36 -9.57
N PHE A 745 -16.42 -20.55 -9.90
CA PHE A 745 -15.76 -19.58 -9.03
C PHE A 745 -16.23 -18.15 -9.38
N SER A 746 -16.17 -17.26 -8.41
CA SER A 746 -16.44 -15.83 -8.61
C SER A 746 -15.35 -15.02 -7.93
N THR A 747 -14.70 -14.12 -8.67
CA THR A 747 -13.67 -13.25 -8.09
C THR A 747 -14.23 -12.34 -6.99
N ALA A 748 -15.53 -12.02 -7.02
CA ALA A 748 -16.23 -11.29 -5.96
C ALA A 748 -16.31 -12.05 -4.62
N LEU A 749 -16.57 -13.36 -4.69
CA LEU A 749 -16.79 -14.21 -3.51
C LEU A 749 -15.52 -14.92 -3.05
N ASP A 750 -14.74 -15.43 -3.99
CA ASP A 750 -13.60 -16.31 -3.76
C ASP A 750 -12.26 -15.55 -3.73
N GLY A 751 -12.23 -14.27 -4.20
CA GLY A 751 -11.01 -13.55 -4.47
C GLY A 751 -10.28 -14.09 -5.71
N ALA A 752 -8.98 -13.89 -5.82
CA ALA A 752 -8.19 -14.46 -6.92
C ALA A 752 -8.29 -15.99 -6.96
N ILE A 753 -8.39 -16.54 -8.17
CA ILE A 753 -8.40 -17.99 -8.40
C ILE A 753 -7.07 -18.38 -9.04
N GLU A 754 -6.38 -19.30 -8.44
CA GLU A 754 -5.10 -19.81 -8.89
C GLU A 754 -5.23 -21.28 -9.28
N ALA A 755 -4.78 -21.61 -10.49
CA ALA A 755 -4.70 -22.98 -10.98
C ALA A 755 -3.30 -23.25 -11.53
N GLU A 756 -2.76 -24.44 -11.27
CA GLU A 756 -1.48 -24.87 -11.82
C GLU A 756 -1.53 -26.36 -12.19
N TRP A 757 -0.84 -26.71 -13.27
CA TRP A 757 -0.76 -28.10 -13.73
C TRP A 757 0.53 -28.38 -14.49
N ASN A 758 0.91 -29.67 -14.52
CA ASN A 758 2.11 -30.15 -15.18
C ASN A 758 1.84 -30.71 -16.60
N ALA A 759 2.89 -31.21 -17.26
CA ALA A 759 2.78 -31.78 -18.60
C ALA A 759 1.93 -33.06 -18.68
N GLU A 760 1.72 -33.75 -17.56
CA GLU A 760 0.87 -34.96 -17.46
C GLU A 760 -0.60 -34.61 -17.17
N GLY A 761 -0.99 -33.35 -17.15
CA GLY A 761 -2.33 -32.90 -16.85
C GLY A 761 -2.78 -33.14 -15.41
N ILE A 762 -1.83 -33.25 -14.49
CA ILE A 762 -2.09 -33.31 -13.05
C ILE A 762 -1.93 -31.89 -12.49
N GLY A 763 -2.97 -31.40 -11.86
CA GLY A 763 -3.01 -30.04 -11.38
C GLY A 763 -3.68 -29.87 -10.02
N ARG A 764 -3.63 -28.65 -9.55
CA ARG A 764 -4.31 -28.19 -8.35
C ARG A 764 -4.77 -26.76 -8.52
N TYR A 765 -5.81 -26.39 -7.78
CA TYR A 765 -6.30 -25.03 -7.73
C TYR A 765 -6.59 -24.60 -6.30
N ARG A 766 -6.62 -23.32 -6.07
CA ARG A 766 -7.09 -22.68 -4.82
C ARG A 766 -7.77 -21.36 -5.12
N THR A 767 -8.59 -20.90 -4.19
CA THR A 767 -9.11 -19.54 -4.16
C THR A 767 -8.39 -18.75 -3.06
N PHE A 768 -8.24 -17.46 -3.21
CA PHE A 768 -7.56 -16.61 -2.23
C PHE A 768 -8.24 -16.67 -0.84
N ARG A 769 -9.57 -16.68 -0.80
CA ARG A 769 -10.34 -16.82 0.45
C ARG A 769 -10.41 -18.25 0.98
N GLY A 770 -10.26 -19.23 0.12
CA GLY A 770 -10.33 -20.67 0.49
C GLY A 770 -9.02 -21.24 1.02
N GLU A 771 -7.89 -20.58 0.75
CA GLU A 771 -6.52 -20.89 1.20
C GLU A 771 -5.99 -22.31 0.90
N LYS A 772 -6.84 -23.31 0.77
CA LYS A 772 -6.44 -24.72 0.59
C LYS A 772 -6.39 -25.14 -0.87
N TRP A 773 -5.28 -25.80 -1.23
CA TRP A 773 -5.14 -26.41 -2.53
C TRP A 773 -6.06 -27.64 -2.69
N GLN A 774 -6.78 -27.68 -3.82
CA GLN A 774 -7.60 -28.82 -4.24
C GLN A 774 -6.99 -29.43 -5.50
N ALA A 775 -6.80 -30.76 -5.51
CA ALA A 775 -6.20 -31.46 -6.64
C ALA A 775 -7.24 -31.71 -7.74
N PHE A 776 -6.80 -31.66 -8.99
CA PHE A 776 -7.55 -32.12 -10.14
C PHE A 776 -6.64 -32.85 -11.14
N LYS A 777 -7.21 -33.68 -11.99
CA LYS A 777 -6.51 -34.41 -13.04
C LYS A 777 -7.26 -34.25 -14.35
N MET A 778 -6.54 -34.28 -15.47
CA MET A 778 -7.14 -34.33 -16.79
C MET A 778 -8.18 -35.45 -16.84
N THR A 779 -9.38 -35.15 -17.29
CA THR A 779 -10.42 -36.17 -17.55
C THR A 779 -10.06 -36.85 -18.87
N GLU A 780 -10.03 -38.19 -18.95
CA GLU A 780 -9.87 -38.90 -20.21
C GLU A 780 -10.95 -38.40 -21.18
N ARG A 781 -10.54 -37.73 -22.26
CA ARG A 781 -11.45 -37.31 -23.32
C ARG A 781 -11.96 -38.57 -23.97
N VAL A 782 -13.26 -38.84 -23.81
CA VAL A 782 -13.92 -39.82 -24.66
C VAL A 782 -13.84 -39.26 -26.07
N THR A 783 -12.95 -39.78 -26.89
CA THR A 783 -12.84 -39.44 -28.31
C THR A 783 -14.19 -39.70 -28.92
N PRO A 784 -14.88 -38.71 -29.57
CA PRO A 784 -16.10 -39.01 -30.27
C PRO A 784 -15.79 -40.09 -31.29
N LEU A 785 -16.43 -41.25 -31.18
CA LEU A 785 -16.40 -42.26 -32.24
C LEU A 785 -16.76 -41.57 -33.56
N LYS A 786 -15.88 -41.75 -34.56
CA LYS A 786 -16.00 -41.22 -35.90
C LYS A 786 -17.30 -41.51 -36.54
#